data_11f431b6cbd5927db3392a8f0f881521
#
_entry.id   11f431b6cbd5927db3392a8f0f881521
#
_cell.length_a   1.000
_cell.length_b   1.000
_cell.length_c   1.000
_cell.angle_alpha   90.00
_cell.angle_beta   90.00
_cell.angle_gamma   90.00
#
_symmetry.space_group_name_H-M   'P 1'
#
loop_
_entity.id
_entity.type
_entity.pdbx_description
1 polymer ?
#
loop_
_entity_poly.entity_id
_entity_poly.type
_entity_poly.pdbx_seq_one_letter_code
_entity_poly.pdbx_strand_id
1 'polypeptide(L)'
;MQPDSPRPRFPEWLLAIGIGLGLTWVFWSQLWLGGGLIGGDLYPYYFPQKTFYADQLADGRVPLWNPLVGLGYPSLAESQTGVFYPAHLLLYGTFDVNTAYNVVQLLHYVIAFVGCWMLVRQQGLRVPGAALAALVYVYGWFPSRICLEWAVLTGAWLPWLIWLAERWLRSGGIGNGVVLSLILGLALLAGHFHLIFVTSVLLVCYVLMRMVLARSQEAGNVPAWRRLVLLGAFVALGYGAGAVQLVPTWELTRDSQRADSIPSEEYDPAYGHIPPAALSQVVAPWLWYVPNLFPGYSIQQSTWLSYPAATNDVEAHLYFGLLPALVLLYGLLSPLWGGRRYPPHLLGWAVLGLLAAIYATGWLLPVARHLPGFGFFRGPGRYGIVTTLTAGLLAGWIVDGAWRRGVGLDWRKLGVIVLFGVTVADLWLVSRLATYATIVPEPPIEFRQQSDLARVLSHEPGHPRVYAPAPNLLTLTGAAATPVYLGLGPSAYFGGPLTFTAEDRDAGPLSQLDRLRWMGVTHLLMLEPVEASQPGLEPIWVGFDALLSRALGRYDEPFYLYRITDAPGRVSVEAGDSDARARVVRYGPEAVSIEVTSDEGGTLVLRDLLAPGWRVSVDGKPAEVVAVDEVFRGVEVPGGSHKVEWRYEPASFRYGLLLTSLSVLLLIAGVVGRKRLAAWQNATAD
;
A
#
# COMPACT_ATOMS: atom_id res chain seq x y z
N MET A 1 5.55 -23.79 -41.36
CA MET A 1 4.14 -24.09 -41.06
C MET A 1 3.90 -24.00 -39.57
N GLN A 2 3.32 -22.91 -39.11
CA GLN A 2 2.77 -22.84 -37.77
C GLN A 2 1.49 -23.66 -37.77
N PRO A 3 1.28 -24.60 -36.83
CA PRO A 3 0.01 -25.28 -36.73
C PRO A 3 -1.02 -24.23 -36.26
N ASP A 4 -2.11 -24.10 -37.00
CA ASP A 4 -3.29 -23.36 -36.63
C ASP A 4 -3.66 -23.69 -35.18
N SER A 5 -3.54 -22.71 -34.28
CA SER A 5 -4.08 -22.85 -32.95
C SER A 5 -5.61 -22.89 -33.09
N PRO A 6 -6.29 -23.97 -32.65
CA PRO A 6 -7.75 -24.02 -32.71
C PRO A 6 -8.29 -22.83 -31.92
N ARG A 7 -9.13 -22.00 -32.54
CA ARG A 7 -9.82 -20.89 -31.87
C ARG A 7 -10.58 -21.52 -30.70
N PRO A 8 -10.33 -21.05 -29.44
CA PRO A 8 -10.99 -21.66 -28.29
C PRO A 8 -12.49 -21.40 -28.41
N ARG A 9 -13.28 -22.49 -28.32
CA ARG A 9 -14.76 -22.40 -28.32
C ARG A 9 -15.32 -21.68 -27.10
N PHE A 10 -14.49 -21.48 -26.06
CA PHE A 10 -14.79 -20.74 -24.84
C PHE A 10 -13.62 -19.81 -24.52
N PRO A 11 -13.83 -18.52 -24.14
CA PRO A 11 -12.73 -17.62 -23.85
C PRO A 11 -11.98 -18.08 -22.61
N GLU A 12 -10.71 -18.48 -22.78
CA GLU A 12 -9.86 -19.02 -21.69
C GLU A 12 -9.73 -18.09 -20.48
N TRP A 13 -9.89 -16.79 -20.68
CA TRP A 13 -9.87 -15.82 -19.57
C TRP A 13 -11.05 -15.98 -18.61
N LEU A 14 -12.22 -16.47 -19.09
CA LEU A 14 -13.37 -16.80 -18.21
C LEU A 14 -13.05 -18.01 -17.33
N LEU A 15 -12.33 -19.00 -17.88
CA LEU A 15 -11.85 -20.13 -17.09
C LEU A 15 -10.87 -19.67 -15.99
N ALA A 16 -9.96 -18.75 -16.33
CA ALA A 16 -9.02 -18.18 -15.36
C ALA A 16 -9.75 -17.40 -14.26
N ILE A 17 -10.76 -16.60 -14.59
CA ILE A 17 -11.63 -15.94 -13.61
C ILE A 17 -12.33 -16.97 -12.71
N GLY A 18 -12.95 -17.99 -13.30
CA GLY A 18 -13.67 -19.02 -12.53
C GLY A 18 -12.77 -19.76 -11.55
N ILE A 19 -11.54 -20.15 -11.98
CA ILE A 19 -10.55 -20.76 -11.09
C ILE A 19 -10.09 -19.77 -10.03
N GLY A 20 -9.80 -18.53 -10.41
CA GLY A 20 -9.40 -17.46 -9.47
C GLY A 20 -10.45 -17.21 -8.38
N LEU A 21 -11.73 -17.10 -8.76
CA LEU A 21 -12.85 -16.96 -7.80
C LEU A 21 -12.97 -18.21 -6.91
N GLY A 22 -12.88 -19.40 -7.47
CA GLY A 22 -12.91 -20.66 -6.70
C GLY A 22 -11.77 -20.74 -5.68
N LEU A 23 -10.56 -20.34 -6.05
CA LEU A 23 -9.42 -20.29 -5.13
C LEU A 23 -9.59 -19.22 -4.06
N THR A 24 -10.08 -18.02 -4.37
CA THR A 24 -10.37 -17.02 -3.33
C THR A 24 -11.43 -17.51 -2.34
N TRP A 25 -12.42 -18.28 -2.81
CA TRP A 25 -13.38 -18.92 -1.92
C TRP A 25 -12.72 -19.97 -1.02
N VAL A 26 -11.89 -20.84 -1.57
CA VAL A 26 -11.16 -21.86 -0.78
C VAL A 26 -10.26 -21.24 0.28
N PHE A 27 -9.55 -20.17 -0.06
CA PHE A 27 -8.63 -19.51 0.87
C PHE A 27 -9.33 -18.55 1.85
N TRP A 28 -10.37 -17.84 1.43
CA TRP A 28 -10.90 -16.66 2.10
C TRP A 28 -12.44 -16.67 2.23
N SER A 29 -13.09 -17.84 2.30
CA SER A 29 -14.56 -17.93 2.40
C SER A 29 -15.15 -17.11 3.55
N GLN A 30 -14.45 -17.05 4.69
CA GLN A 30 -14.90 -16.25 5.83
C GLN A 30 -14.95 -14.75 5.52
N LEU A 31 -14.02 -14.23 4.73
CA LEU A 31 -14.04 -12.81 4.31
C LEU A 31 -15.16 -12.53 3.28
N TRP A 32 -15.49 -13.51 2.44
CA TRP A 32 -16.66 -13.44 1.55
C TRP A 32 -18.00 -13.45 2.31
N LEU A 33 -18.02 -14.06 3.48
CA LEU A 33 -19.22 -14.24 4.31
C LEU A 33 -19.37 -13.15 5.41
N GLY A 34 -18.61 -12.07 5.33
CA GLY A 34 -18.74 -10.93 6.25
C GLY A 34 -17.79 -10.94 7.44
N GLY A 35 -16.92 -11.96 7.60
CA GLY A 35 -15.83 -11.89 8.57
C GLY A 35 -14.85 -10.77 8.22
N GLY A 36 -13.95 -10.48 9.13
CA GLY A 36 -12.90 -9.47 8.91
C GLY A 36 -11.56 -9.91 9.43
N LEU A 37 -10.60 -9.03 9.32
CA LEU A 37 -9.22 -9.24 9.74
C LEU A 37 -8.89 -8.41 10.99
N ILE A 38 -8.08 -8.96 11.88
CA ILE A 38 -7.48 -8.26 13.02
C ILE A 38 -5.98 -8.56 13.08
N GLY A 39 -5.17 -7.57 13.44
CA GLY A 39 -3.71 -7.70 13.54
C GLY A 39 -2.95 -6.93 12.48
N GLY A 40 -1.63 -6.97 12.55
CA GLY A 40 -0.75 -6.19 11.67
C GLY A 40 -1.08 -4.71 11.63
N ASP A 41 -0.99 -4.10 10.46
CA ASP A 41 -1.23 -2.67 10.25
C ASP A 41 -2.71 -2.30 10.06
N LEU A 42 -3.66 -3.23 10.31
CA LEU A 42 -5.07 -2.99 10.02
C LEU A 42 -5.66 -1.86 10.87
N TYR A 43 -5.59 -1.99 12.20
CA TYR A 43 -6.19 -1.02 13.12
C TYR A 43 -5.31 0.18 13.45
N PRO A 44 -3.98 0.08 13.45
CA PRO A 44 -3.14 1.28 13.60
C PRO A 44 -3.02 2.10 12.32
N TYR A 45 -3.32 1.54 11.13
CA TYR A 45 -3.05 2.23 9.86
C TYR A 45 -4.21 2.16 8.85
N TYR A 46 -4.58 0.97 8.32
CA TYR A 46 -5.52 0.89 7.19
C TYR A 46 -6.95 1.31 7.55
N PHE A 47 -7.54 0.72 8.57
CA PHE A 47 -8.92 1.06 8.93
C PHE A 47 -9.11 2.53 9.35
N PRO A 48 -8.21 3.16 10.13
CA PRO A 48 -8.27 4.60 10.36
C PRO A 48 -8.34 5.42 9.07
N GLN A 49 -7.47 5.16 8.11
CA GLN A 49 -7.45 5.89 6.85
C GLN A 49 -8.66 5.58 5.96
N LYS A 50 -9.03 4.30 5.84
CA LYS A 50 -10.16 3.88 5.00
C LYS A 50 -11.50 4.33 5.57
N THR A 51 -11.62 4.38 6.89
CA THR A 51 -12.81 4.94 7.55
C THR A 51 -12.96 6.42 7.27
N PHE A 52 -11.90 7.19 7.49
CA PHE A 52 -11.91 8.62 7.14
C PHE A 52 -12.20 8.84 5.66
N TYR A 53 -11.59 8.03 4.78
CA TYR A 53 -11.83 8.09 3.34
C TYR A 53 -13.31 7.81 2.98
N ALA A 54 -13.90 6.75 3.53
CA ALA A 54 -15.30 6.39 3.29
C ALA A 54 -16.26 7.48 3.80
N ASP A 55 -15.99 8.04 4.99
CA ASP A 55 -16.79 9.12 5.56
C ASP A 55 -16.73 10.37 4.65
N GLN A 56 -15.55 10.73 4.10
CA GLN A 56 -15.43 11.85 3.17
C GLN A 56 -16.15 11.59 1.84
N LEU A 57 -16.10 10.36 1.31
CA LEU A 57 -16.85 9.99 0.11
C LEU A 57 -18.36 10.06 0.33
N ALA A 58 -18.86 9.63 1.49
CA ALA A 58 -20.28 9.74 1.85
C ALA A 58 -20.76 11.21 1.88
N ASP A 59 -19.84 12.14 2.26
CA ASP A 59 -20.10 13.58 2.22
C ASP A 59 -19.87 14.21 0.82
N GLY A 60 -19.56 13.40 -0.21
CA GLY A 60 -19.27 13.87 -1.57
C GLY A 60 -17.95 14.62 -1.72
N ARG A 61 -16.99 14.39 -0.82
CA ARG A 61 -15.68 15.06 -0.78
C ARG A 61 -14.54 14.08 -1.09
N VAL A 62 -13.49 14.61 -1.70
CA VAL A 62 -12.22 13.90 -1.89
C VAL A 62 -11.27 14.33 -0.79
N PRO A 63 -10.77 13.43 0.09
CA PRO A 63 -9.95 13.80 1.23
C PRO A 63 -8.53 14.18 0.79
N LEU A 64 -8.21 15.46 0.78
CA LEU A 64 -6.86 15.96 0.54
C LEU A 64 -6.05 16.03 1.85
N TRP A 65 -6.73 16.36 2.95
CA TRP A 65 -6.17 16.53 4.29
C TRP A 65 -6.97 15.72 5.32
N ASN A 66 -6.27 15.00 6.21
CA ASN A 66 -6.91 14.32 7.35
C ASN A 66 -6.53 15.01 8.66
N PRO A 67 -7.48 15.65 9.35
CA PRO A 67 -7.24 16.36 10.60
C PRO A 67 -7.32 15.47 11.84
N LEU A 68 -7.66 14.18 11.68
CA LEU A 68 -7.88 13.26 12.81
C LEU A 68 -6.59 12.57 13.28
N VAL A 69 -5.58 12.47 12.44
CA VAL A 69 -4.31 11.82 12.79
C VAL A 69 -3.32 12.89 13.28
N GLY A 70 -2.98 12.86 14.54
CA GLY A 70 -2.11 13.84 15.18
C GLY A 70 -2.63 15.28 15.07
N LEU A 71 -1.81 16.15 14.51
CA LEU A 71 -2.15 17.54 14.20
C LEU A 71 -2.65 17.71 12.76
N GLY A 72 -2.92 16.60 12.08
CA GLY A 72 -3.30 16.53 10.68
C GLY A 72 -2.14 16.20 9.75
N TYR A 73 -2.46 15.66 8.58
CA TYR A 73 -1.48 15.36 7.54
C TYR A 73 -2.15 15.31 6.15
N PRO A 74 -1.37 15.48 5.05
CA PRO A 74 -1.91 15.44 3.68
C PRO A 74 -2.22 13.99 3.26
N SER A 75 -3.47 13.54 3.46
CA SER A 75 -3.89 12.14 3.24
C SER A 75 -3.80 11.70 1.78
N LEU A 76 -4.04 12.60 0.82
CA LEU A 76 -3.81 12.32 -0.59
C LEU A 76 -2.32 12.02 -0.84
N ALA A 77 -1.42 12.83 -0.29
CA ALA A 77 0.01 12.71 -0.55
C ALA A 77 0.64 11.46 0.08
N GLU A 78 0.05 10.91 1.13
CA GLU A 78 0.51 9.69 1.79
C GLU A 78 0.45 8.47 0.85
N SER A 79 -0.36 8.48 -0.16
CA SER A 79 -0.52 7.52 -1.25
C SER A 79 -1.25 6.22 -0.96
N GLN A 80 -0.95 5.51 0.13
CA GLN A 80 -1.53 4.18 0.40
C GLN A 80 -3.04 4.23 0.70
N THR A 81 -3.58 5.42 0.99
CA THR A 81 -5.03 5.63 1.04
C THR A 81 -5.68 5.31 -0.32
N GLY A 82 -4.96 5.53 -1.43
CA GLY A 82 -5.43 5.23 -2.78
C GLY A 82 -6.66 6.06 -3.16
N VAL A 83 -6.62 7.37 -2.87
CA VAL A 83 -7.78 8.29 -2.97
C VAL A 83 -8.45 8.27 -4.34
N PHE A 84 -7.66 8.22 -5.41
CA PHE A 84 -8.16 8.19 -6.80
C PHE A 84 -8.16 6.80 -7.42
N TYR A 85 -7.93 5.75 -6.63
CA TYR A 85 -7.98 4.39 -7.15
C TYR A 85 -9.44 3.99 -7.44
N PRO A 86 -9.81 3.65 -8.71
CA PRO A 86 -11.21 3.44 -9.08
C PRO A 86 -11.93 2.36 -8.26
N ALA A 87 -11.23 1.28 -7.88
CA ALA A 87 -11.83 0.25 -7.03
C ALA A 87 -12.15 0.78 -5.63
N HIS A 88 -11.31 1.66 -5.07
CA HIS A 88 -11.60 2.31 -3.78
C HIS A 88 -12.79 3.26 -3.89
N LEU A 89 -12.81 4.15 -4.89
CA LEU A 89 -13.92 5.06 -5.11
C LEU A 89 -15.26 4.32 -5.20
N LEU A 90 -15.28 3.20 -5.93
CA LEU A 90 -16.49 2.40 -6.09
C LEU A 90 -16.88 1.68 -4.79
N LEU A 91 -15.93 0.94 -4.20
CA LEU A 91 -16.25 0.01 -3.11
C LEU A 91 -16.46 0.73 -1.78
N TYR A 92 -15.58 1.67 -1.40
CA TYR A 92 -15.75 2.47 -0.17
C TYR A 92 -16.86 3.53 -0.28
N GLY A 93 -17.28 3.89 -1.50
CA GLY A 93 -18.46 4.73 -1.72
C GLY A 93 -19.80 3.99 -1.69
N THR A 94 -19.78 2.64 -1.69
CA THR A 94 -21.01 1.84 -1.77
C THR A 94 -21.20 0.85 -0.62
N PHE A 95 -20.14 0.37 0.00
CA PHE A 95 -20.15 -0.62 1.07
C PHE A 95 -19.58 -0.05 2.36
N ASP A 96 -19.87 -0.70 3.48
CA ASP A 96 -19.17 -0.45 4.74
C ASP A 96 -17.66 -0.76 4.61
N VAL A 97 -16.88 -0.21 5.53
CA VAL A 97 -15.41 -0.26 5.43
C VAL A 97 -14.85 -1.69 5.46
N ASN A 98 -15.44 -2.59 6.27
CA ASN A 98 -15.00 -3.98 6.34
C ASN A 98 -15.27 -4.73 5.03
N THR A 99 -16.50 -4.63 4.54
CA THR A 99 -16.91 -5.24 3.26
C THR A 99 -16.08 -4.68 2.10
N ALA A 100 -15.90 -3.36 2.02
CA ALA A 100 -15.10 -2.71 0.98
C ALA A 100 -13.64 -3.20 1.01
N TYR A 101 -13.02 -3.27 2.19
CA TYR A 101 -11.66 -3.78 2.38
C TYR A 101 -11.53 -5.23 1.91
N ASN A 102 -12.44 -6.10 2.34
CA ASN A 102 -12.43 -7.51 1.96
C ASN A 102 -12.60 -7.69 0.44
N VAL A 103 -13.62 -7.06 -0.14
CA VAL A 103 -13.93 -7.19 -1.56
C VAL A 103 -12.79 -6.66 -2.44
N VAL A 104 -12.20 -5.51 -2.09
CA VAL A 104 -11.09 -4.97 -2.86
C VAL A 104 -9.89 -5.92 -2.85
N GLN A 105 -9.56 -6.51 -1.71
CA GLN A 105 -8.48 -7.50 -1.60
C GLN A 105 -8.77 -8.72 -2.47
N LEU A 106 -9.92 -9.36 -2.27
CA LEU A 106 -10.30 -10.60 -2.97
C LEU A 106 -10.41 -10.41 -4.49
N LEU A 107 -10.91 -9.24 -4.93
CA LEU A 107 -10.92 -8.88 -6.35
C LEU A 107 -9.51 -8.84 -6.93
N HIS A 108 -8.53 -8.30 -6.19
CA HIS A 108 -7.15 -8.22 -6.66
C HIS A 108 -6.43 -9.57 -6.67
N TYR A 109 -6.82 -10.52 -5.82
CA TYR A 109 -6.37 -11.92 -5.99
C TYR A 109 -6.79 -12.48 -7.36
N VAL A 110 -8.04 -12.23 -7.78
CA VAL A 110 -8.53 -12.66 -9.08
C VAL A 110 -7.82 -11.92 -10.22
N ILE A 111 -7.65 -10.59 -10.11
CA ILE A 111 -6.93 -9.77 -11.10
C ILE A 111 -5.49 -10.29 -11.26
N ALA A 112 -4.79 -10.56 -10.17
CA ALA A 112 -3.43 -11.10 -10.18
C ALA A 112 -3.37 -12.48 -10.84
N PHE A 113 -4.33 -13.36 -10.51
CA PHE A 113 -4.41 -14.71 -11.06
C PHE A 113 -4.59 -14.68 -12.58
N VAL A 114 -5.56 -13.88 -13.06
CA VAL A 114 -5.81 -13.71 -14.50
C VAL A 114 -4.62 -13.08 -15.21
N GLY A 115 -3.99 -12.07 -14.63
CA GLY A 115 -2.80 -11.40 -15.18
C GLY A 115 -1.63 -12.37 -15.34
N CYS A 116 -1.33 -13.16 -14.31
CA CYS A 116 -0.29 -14.18 -14.36
C CYS A 116 -0.62 -15.28 -15.37
N TRP A 117 -1.86 -15.76 -15.38
CA TRP A 117 -2.33 -16.71 -16.37
C TRP A 117 -2.11 -16.20 -17.80
N MET A 118 -2.54 -14.97 -18.11
CA MET A 118 -2.39 -14.38 -19.45
C MET A 118 -0.93 -14.23 -19.85
N LEU A 119 -0.07 -13.79 -18.93
CA LEU A 119 1.37 -13.68 -19.15
C LEU A 119 1.97 -15.05 -19.50
N VAL A 120 1.70 -16.06 -18.69
CA VAL A 120 2.29 -17.41 -18.82
C VAL A 120 1.74 -18.13 -20.06
N ARG A 121 0.46 -17.96 -20.38
CA ARG A 121 -0.12 -18.44 -21.66
C ARG A 121 0.60 -17.86 -22.87
N GLN A 122 0.96 -16.58 -22.79
CA GLN A 122 1.71 -15.90 -23.87
C GLN A 122 3.16 -16.41 -24.00
N GLN A 123 3.74 -16.97 -22.93
CA GLN A 123 5.03 -17.67 -22.98
C GLN A 123 4.92 -19.09 -23.58
N GLY A 124 3.74 -19.51 -24.02
CA GLY A 124 3.49 -20.79 -24.72
C GLY A 124 3.12 -21.96 -23.82
N LEU A 125 2.84 -21.73 -22.54
CA LEU A 125 2.35 -22.77 -21.64
C LEU A 125 0.87 -23.07 -21.91
N ARG A 126 0.45 -24.33 -21.69
CA ARG A 126 -0.94 -24.74 -21.72
C ARG A 126 -1.66 -24.40 -20.41
N VAL A 127 -2.96 -24.68 -20.38
CA VAL A 127 -3.85 -24.41 -19.24
C VAL A 127 -3.32 -24.95 -17.90
N PRO A 128 -2.87 -26.23 -17.77
CA PRO A 128 -2.39 -26.73 -16.48
C PRO A 128 -1.13 -26.03 -15.97
N GLY A 129 -0.17 -25.74 -16.86
CA GLY A 129 1.03 -24.98 -16.50
C GLY A 129 0.71 -23.54 -16.12
N ALA A 130 -0.24 -22.90 -16.82
CA ALA A 130 -0.67 -21.53 -16.50
C ALA A 130 -1.44 -21.48 -15.18
N ALA A 131 -2.29 -22.45 -14.88
CA ALA A 131 -3.01 -22.55 -13.62
C ALA A 131 -2.04 -22.69 -12.43
N LEU A 132 -1.05 -23.58 -12.54
CA LEU A 132 -0.03 -23.75 -11.49
C LEU A 132 0.80 -22.48 -11.30
N ALA A 133 1.24 -21.85 -12.39
CA ALA A 133 2.03 -20.62 -12.31
C ALA A 133 1.26 -19.48 -11.62
N ALA A 134 -0.02 -19.31 -11.98
CA ALA A 134 -0.88 -18.30 -11.36
C ALA A 134 -1.19 -18.63 -9.89
N LEU A 135 -1.41 -19.89 -9.53
CA LEU A 135 -1.57 -20.34 -8.15
C LEU A 135 -0.33 -20.02 -7.33
N VAL A 136 0.84 -20.37 -7.80
CA VAL A 136 2.14 -20.13 -7.14
C VAL A 136 2.37 -18.63 -6.95
N TYR A 137 2.17 -17.82 -7.99
CA TYR A 137 2.36 -16.38 -7.89
C TYR A 137 1.44 -15.74 -6.84
N VAL A 138 0.15 -16.00 -6.93
CA VAL A 138 -0.86 -15.34 -6.09
C VAL A 138 -0.82 -15.88 -4.66
N TYR A 139 -0.88 -17.19 -4.50
CA TYR A 139 -1.02 -17.80 -3.18
C TYR A 139 0.31 -18.13 -2.51
N GLY A 140 1.42 -18.00 -3.21
CA GLY A 140 2.76 -18.00 -2.62
C GLY A 140 3.21 -16.63 -2.11
N TRP A 141 2.62 -15.52 -2.60
CA TRP A 141 3.06 -14.19 -2.21
C TRP A 141 2.04 -13.43 -1.35
N PHE A 142 0.76 -13.38 -1.73
CA PHE A 142 -0.22 -12.47 -1.12
C PHE A 142 -0.75 -12.91 0.25
N PRO A 143 -0.97 -14.20 0.58
CA PRO A 143 -1.62 -14.59 1.83
C PRO A 143 -0.91 -14.11 3.08
N SER A 144 0.40 -14.18 3.17
CA SER A 144 1.17 -13.65 4.29
C SER A 144 1.04 -12.13 4.46
N ARG A 145 0.59 -11.44 3.42
CA ARG A 145 0.49 -9.97 3.32
C ARG A 145 -0.95 -9.47 3.21
N ILE A 146 -1.93 -10.29 3.55
CA ILE A 146 -3.36 -9.90 3.40
C ILE A 146 -3.75 -8.71 4.29
N CYS A 147 -3.02 -8.47 5.39
CA CYS A 147 -3.17 -7.28 6.22
C CYS A 147 -2.45 -6.04 5.66
N LEU A 148 -1.69 -6.20 4.57
CA LEU A 148 -0.94 -5.15 3.91
C LEU A 148 -1.57 -4.89 2.54
N GLU A 149 -2.59 -4.05 2.50
CA GLU A 149 -3.38 -3.78 1.29
C GLU A 149 -2.49 -3.45 0.09
N TRP A 150 -1.43 -2.67 0.29
CA TRP A 150 -0.50 -2.28 -0.76
C TRP A 150 0.13 -3.48 -1.50
N ALA A 151 0.41 -4.56 -0.78
CA ALA A 151 1.08 -5.73 -1.36
C ALA A 151 0.17 -6.43 -2.38
N VAL A 152 -1.10 -6.56 -2.03
CA VAL A 152 -2.10 -7.24 -2.87
C VAL A 152 -2.51 -6.35 -4.03
N LEU A 153 -2.94 -5.12 -3.76
CA LEU A 153 -3.50 -4.22 -4.78
C LEU A 153 -2.48 -3.87 -5.86
N THR A 154 -1.31 -3.40 -5.46
CA THR A 154 -0.28 -2.99 -6.42
C THR A 154 0.40 -4.21 -7.06
N GLY A 155 0.66 -5.26 -6.29
CA GLY A 155 1.26 -6.50 -6.80
C GLY A 155 0.41 -7.19 -7.87
N ALA A 156 -0.91 -7.04 -7.82
CA ALA A 156 -1.81 -7.64 -8.80
C ALA A 156 -1.57 -7.16 -10.24
N TRP A 157 -1.06 -5.94 -10.41
CA TRP A 157 -0.82 -5.34 -11.73
C TRP A 157 0.51 -5.72 -12.36
N LEU A 158 1.47 -6.23 -11.60
CA LEU A 158 2.80 -6.61 -12.09
C LEU A 158 2.74 -7.56 -13.32
N PRO A 159 2.05 -8.72 -13.27
CA PRO A 159 2.02 -9.62 -14.42
C PRO A 159 1.29 -9.02 -15.63
N TRP A 160 0.31 -8.13 -15.43
CA TRP A 160 -0.37 -7.42 -16.50
C TRP A 160 0.55 -6.49 -17.27
N LEU A 161 1.39 -5.75 -16.57
CA LEU A 161 2.36 -4.82 -17.19
C LEU A 161 3.39 -5.56 -18.03
N ILE A 162 3.91 -6.68 -17.54
CA ILE A 162 4.84 -7.53 -18.31
C ILE A 162 4.13 -8.18 -19.50
N TRP A 163 2.90 -8.66 -19.33
CA TRP A 163 2.10 -9.23 -20.42
C TRP A 163 1.82 -8.21 -21.53
N LEU A 164 1.47 -6.98 -21.17
CA LEU A 164 1.22 -5.90 -22.13
C LEU A 164 2.49 -5.47 -22.86
N ALA A 165 3.62 -5.40 -22.15
CA ALA A 165 4.92 -5.13 -22.75
C ALA A 165 5.31 -6.21 -23.78
N GLU A 166 5.15 -7.49 -23.44
CA GLU A 166 5.41 -8.58 -24.38
C GLU A 166 4.49 -8.52 -25.60
N ARG A 167 3.19 -8.24 -25.42
CA ARG A 167 2.25 -8.03 -26.53
C ARG A 167 2.68 -6.87 -27.42
N TRP A 168 3.11 -5.78 -26.82
CA TRP A 168 3.58 -4.62 -27.54
C TRP A 168 4.87 -4.91 -28.31
N LEU A 169 5.84 -5.59 -27.69
CA LEU A 169 7.08 -6.01 -28.34
C LEU A 169 6.84 -6.91 -29.57
N ARG A 170 5.83 -7.78 -29.52
CA ARG A 170 5.46 -8.66 -30.65
C ARG A 170 4.69 -7.94 -31.75
N SER A 171 3.74 -7.10 -31.40
CA SER A 171 2.79 -6.52 -32.35
C SER A 171 3.14 -5.12 -32.82
N GLY A 172 3.93 -4.36 -32.03
CA GLY A 172 4.21 -2.93 -32.25
C GLY A 172 2.97 -2.03 -32.23
N GLY A 173 1.81 -2.56 -31.80
CA GLY A 173 0.53 -1.85 -31.90
C GLY A 173 0.35 -0.77 -30.84
N ILE A 174 0.07 0.48 -31.23
CA ILE A 174 -0.19 1.62 -30.34
C ILE A 174 -1.22 1.27 -29.26
N GLY A 175 -2.27 0.49 -29.58
CA GLY A 175 -3.27 0.09 -28.58
C GLY A 175 -2.71 -0.67 -27.39
N ASN A 176 -1.73 -1.57 -27.57
CA ASN A 176 -1.08 -2.27 -26.46
C ASN A 176 -0.24 -1.31 -25.61
N GLY A 177 0.42 -0.32 -26.22
CA GLY A 177 1.16 0.71 -25.50
C GLY A 177 0.24 1.63 -24.69
N VAL A 178 -0.89 2.04 -25.26
CA VAL A 178 -1.91 2.84 -24.54
C VAL A 178 -2.46 2.08 -23.33
N VAL A 179 -2.83 0.80 -23.51
CA VAL A 179 -3.33 -0.02 -22.39
C VAL A 179 -2.25 -0.22 -21.33
N LEU A 180 -0.98 -0.41 -21.72
CA LEU A 180 0.15 -0.47 -20.79
C LEU A 180 0.25 0.82 -19.96
N SER A 181 0.16 1.99 -20.60
CA SER A 181 0.18 3.30 -19.91
C SER A 181 -0.97 3.43 -18.92
N LEU A 182 -2.19 3.06 -19.30
CA LEU A 182 -3.37 3.14 -18.45
C LEU A 182 -3.27 2.19 -17.25
N ILE A 183 -2.81 0.95 -17.47
CA ILE A 183 -2.61 -0.03 -16.37
C ILE A 183 -1.48 0.42 -15.43
N LEU A 184 -0.41 1.04 -15.95
CA LEU A 184 0.65 1.61 -15.11
C LEU A 184 0.13 2.78 -14.27
N GLY A 185 -0.65 3.69 -14.88
CA GLY A 185 -1.31 4.77 -14.15
C GLY A 185 -2.26 4.23 -13.06
N LEU A 186 -3.06 3.20 -13.39
CA LEU A 186 -3.95 2.54 -12.44
C LEU A 186 -3.18 1.88 -11.28
N ALA A 187 -2.06 1.21 -11.57
CA ALA A 187 -1.20 0.62 -10.56
C ALA A 187 -0.54 1.66 -9.64
N LEU A 188 -0.19 2.85 -10.17
CA LEU A 188 0.29 3.98 -9.37
C LEU A 188 -0.80 4.50 -8.41
N LEU A 189 -2.05 4.59 -8.87
CA LEU A 189 -3.19 5.00 -8.04
C LEU A 189 -3.52 3.99 -6.94
N ALA A 190 -3.11 2.71 -7.06
CA ALA A 190 -3.22 1.72 -5.99
C ALA A 190 -2.28 2.01 -4.79
N GLY A 191 -1.40 2.99 -4.93
CA GLY A 191 -0.77 3.73 -3.84
C GLY A 191 0.56 3.22 -3.31
N HIS A 192 1.17 2.14 -3.84
CA HIS A 192 2.45 1.66 -3.32
C HIS A 192 3.60 1.79 -4.31
N PHE A 193 4.30 2.93 -4.26
CA PHE A 193 5.36 3.26 -5.21
C PHE A 193 6.56 2.31 -5.21
N HIS A 194 6.88 1.68 -4.09
CA HIS A 194 7.97 0.69 -4.07
C HIS A 194 7.67 -0.51 -5.00
N LEU A 195 6.46 -1.09 -4.94
CA LEU A 195 6.12 -2.19 -5.86
C LEU A 195 6.02 -1.74 -7.32
N ILE A 196 5.63 -0.48 -7.57
CA ILE A 196 5.70 0.10 -8.91
C ILE A 196 7.16 0.22 -9.37
N PHE A 197 8.05 0.63 -8.48
CA PHE A 197 9.49 0.67 -8.77
C PHE A 197 10.03 -0.74 -9.09
N VAL A 198 9.74 -1.75 -8.25
CA VAL A 198 10.09 -3.16 -8.50
C VAL A 198 9.55 -3.63 -9.86
N THR A 199 8.29 -3.31 -10.17
CA THR A 199 7.65 -3.65 -11.44
C THR A 199 8.32 -2.94 -12.62
N SER A 200 8.70 -1.67 -12.47
CA SER A 200 9.39 -0.89 -13.51
C SER A 200 10.80 -1.41 -13.77
N VAL A 201 11.53 -1.76 -12.72
CA VAL A 201 12.86 -2.41 -12.85
C VAL A 201 12.71 -3.76 -13.58
N LEU A 202 11.75 -4.59 -13.17
CA LEU A 202 11.48 -5.85 -13.86
C LEU A 202 11.10 -5.62 -15.33
N LEU A 203 10.25 -4.63 -15.61
CA LEU A 203 9.84 -4.28 -16.97
C LEU A 203 11.04 -3.92 -17.85
N VAL A 204 11.93 -3.07 -17.37
CA VAL A 204 13.16 -2.68 -18.08
C VAL A 204 14.06 -3.91 -18.31
N CYS A 205 14.35 -4.68 -17.26
CA CYS A 205 15.18 -5.88 -17.37
C CYS A 205 14.56 -6.91 -18.33
N TYR A 206 13.23 -7.11 -18.28
CA TYR A 206 12.50 -7.99 -19.18
C TYR A 206 12.61 -7.55 -20.64
N VAL A 207 12.40 -6.28 -20.91
CA VAL A 207 12.50 -5.73 -22.27
C VAL A 207 13.92 -5.86 -22.81
N LEU A 208 14.94 -5.53 -22.03
CA LEU A 208 16.34 -5.70 -22.41
C LEU A 208 16.67 -7.17 -22.70
N MET A 209 16.26 -8.08 -21.81
CA MET A 209 16.39 -9.52 -22.02
C MET A 209 15.74 -9.96 -23.33
N ARG A 210 14.50 -9.53 -23.60
CA ARG A 210 13.79 -9.88 -24.85
C ARG A 210 14.51 -9.36 -26.11
N MET A 211 15.10 -8.15 -26.02
CA MET A 211 15.87 -7.57 -27.12
C MET A 211 17.15 -8.35 -27.41
N VAL A 212 17.87 -8.79 -26.37
CA VAL A 212 19.09 -9.59 -26.51
C VAL A 212 18.77 -10.98 -27.08
N LEU A 213 17.65 -11.58 -26.64
CA LEU A 213 17.26 -12.94 -27.06
C LEU A 213 16.46 -12.98 -28.38
N ALA A 214 15.90 -11.85 -28.82
CA ALA A 214 15.21 -11.76 -30.10
C ALA A 214 16.22 -11.88 -31.24
N ARG A 215 16.26 -13.03 -31.88
CA ARG A 215 16.92 -13.15 -33.19
C ARG A 215 16.17 -12.25 -34.19
N SER A 216 16.89 -11.68 -35.12
CA SER A 216 16.50 -10.62 -36.09
C SER A 216 15.20 -10.88 -36.90
N GLN A 217 14.56 -12.02 -36.77
CA GLN A 217 13.38 -12.41 -37.53
C GLN A 217 12.02 -12.06 -36.89
N GLU A 218 11.94 -11.80 -35.59
CA GLU A 218 10.67 -11.44 -34.90
C GLU A 218 10.41 -9.93 -34.88
N ALA A 219 11.44 -9.15 -35.18
CA ALA A 219 11.39 -7.71 -35.16
C ALA A 219 11.02 -7.18 -36.55
N GLY A 220 9.75 -6.98 -36.87
CA GLY A 220 9.38 -6.22 -38.08
C GLY A 220 10.28 -5.01 -38.33
N ASN A 221 10.18 -4.33 -39.46
CA ASN A 221 11.06 -3.24 -39.96
C ASN A 221 11.35 -2.05 -38.99
N VAL A 222 10.89 -2.11 -37.72
CA VAL A 222 11.13 -1.04 -36.74
C VAL A 222 12.43 -1.31 -35.96
N PRO A 223 13.42 -0.42 -36.03
CA PRO A 223 14.69 -0.58 -35.32
C PRO A 223 14.51 -0.65 -33.80
N ALA A 224 15.36 -1.41 -33.14
CA ALA A 224 15.30 -1.65 -31.68
C ALA A 224 15.24 -0.36 -30.87
N TRP A 225 16.03 0.66 -31.23
CA TRP A 225 16.04 1.93 -30.51
C TRP A 225 14.69 2.68 -30.58
N ARG A 226 13.97 2.62 -31.70
CA ARG A 226 12.64 3.24 -31.82
C ARG A 226 11.63 2.53 -30.93
N ARG A 227 11.75 1.21 -30.75
CA ARG A 227 10.90 0.46 -29.82
C ARG A 227 11.16 0.87 -28.38
N LEU A 228 12.44 1.05 -27.99
CA LEU A 228 12.78 1.54 -26.66
C LEU A 228 12.23 2.94 -26.40
N VAL A 229 12.42 3.86 -27.36
CA VAL A 229 11.90 5.23 -27.23
C VAL A 229 10.38 5.25 -27.09
N LEU A 230 9.67 4.47 -27.91
CA LEU A 230 8.20 4.39 -27.83
C LEU A 230 7.74 3.73 -26.53
N LEU A 231 8.41 2.66 -26.07
CA LEU A 231 8.11 2.06 -24.77
C LEU A 231 8.35 3.07 -23.64
N GLY A 232 9.47 3.80 -23.69
CA GLY A 232 9.75 4.88 -22.74
C GLY A 232 8.66 5.96 -22.75
N ALA A 233 8.16 6.34 -23.93
CA ALA A 233 7.05 7.28 -24.03
C ALA A 233 5.75 6.73 -23.42
N PHE A 234 5.40 5.46 -23.64
CA PHE A 234 4.23 4.84 -23.01
C PHE A 234 4.39 4.73 -21.49
N VAL A 235 5.58 4.38 -21.00
CA VAL A 235 5.87 4.36 -19.56
C VAL A 235 5.74 5.77 -18.97
N ALA A 236 6.32 6.79 -19.62
CA ALA A 236 6.21 8.18 -19.19
C ALA A 236 4.74 8.66 -19.15
N LEU A 237 3.94 8.33 -20.18
CA LEU A 237 2.49 8.62 -20.18
C LEU A 237 1.74 7.84 -19.09
N GLY A 238 2.18 6.64 -18.75
CA GLY A 238 1.63 5.88 -17.63
C GLY A 238 1.90 6.54 -16.27
N TYR A 239 3.12 7.00 -16.04
CA TYR A 239 3.46 7.81 -14.86
C TYR A 239 2.67 9.13 -14.85
N GLY A 240 2.53 9.77 -16.02
CA GLY A 240 1.69 10.96 -16.17
C GLY A 240 0.22 10.70 -15.85
N ALA A 241 -0.34 9.55 -16.26
CA ALA A 241 -1.72 9.17 -15.94
C ALA A 241 -1.96 8.96 -14.43
N GLY A 242 -0.92 8.60 -13.66
CA GLY A 242 -0.95 8.53 -12.20
C GLY A 242 -0.46 9.79 -11.49
N ALA A 243 -0.20 10.89 -12.21
CA ALA A 243 0.45 12.08 -11.66
C ALA A 243 -0.38 12.79 -10.57
N VAL A 244 -1.71 12.66 -10.60
CA VAL A 244 -2.60 13.21 -9.56
C VAL A 244 -2.25 12.66 -8.16
N GLN A 245 -1.70 11.45 -8.08
CA GLN A 245 -1.17 10.84 -6.87
C GLN A 245 0.33 11.10 -6.73
N LEU A 246 1.08 10.96 -7.80
CA LEU A 246 2.55 10.99 -7.76
C LEU A 246 3.11 12.35 -7.36
N VAL A 247 2.54 13.46 -7.88
CA VAL A 247 3.06 14.81 -7.64
C VAL A 247 2.87 15.24 -6.18
N PRO A 248 1.69 15.08 -5.54
CA PRO A 248 1.53 15.34 -4.10
C PRO A 248 2.43 14.46 -3.23
N THR A 249 2.60 13.18 -3.57
CA THR A 249 3.50 12.29 -2.82
C THR A 249 4.96 12.74 -2.95
N TRP A 250 5.37 13.18 -4.14
CA TRP A 250 6.70 13.73 -4.34
C TRP A 250 6.95 15.02 -3.52
N GLU A 251 5.94 15.88 -3.39
CA GLU A 251 6.01 17.06 -2.50
C GLU A 251 6.20 16.63 -1.05
N LEU A 252 5.37 15.70 -0.56
CA LEU A 252 5.46 15.21 0.82
C LEU A 252 6.81 14.53 1.11
N THR A 253 7.38 13.78 0.17
CA THR A 253 8.67 13.08 0.41
C THR A 253 9.81 14.03 0.72
N ARG A 254 9.76 15.29 0.26
CA ARG A 254 10.81 16.29 0.53
C ARG A 254 10.82 16.76 1.99
N ASP A 255 9.69 16.64 2.66
CA ASP A 255 9.54 16.93 4.08
C ASP A 255 8.95 15.73 4.82
N SER A 256 9.62 14.61 4.71
CA SER A 256 9.19 13.36 5.35
C SER A 256 10.37 12.61 5.93
N GLN A 257 10.09 11.56 6.70
CA GLN A 257 11.12 10.64 7.22
C GLN A 257 11.97 9.96 6.13
N ARG A 258 11.71 10.24 4.84
CA ARG A 258 12.47 9.73 3.70
C ARG A 258 13.19 10.80 2.92
N ALA A 259 13.18 12.03 3.39
CA ALA A 259 14.00 13.09 2.83
C ALA A 259 15.47 12.89 3.21
N ASP A 260 16.41 13.16 2.28
CA ASP A 260 17.85 13.02 2.52
C ASP A 260 18.38 13.86 3.69
N SER A 261 17.63 14.88 4.11
CA SER A 261 17.96 15.78 5.21
C SER A 261 17.66 15.20 6.61
N ILE A 262 16.94 14.09 6.71
CA ILE A 262 16.59 13.47 7.99
C ILE A 262 17.62 12.39 8.32
N PRO A 263 18.23 12.41 9.51
CA PRO A 263 19.11 11.34 9.95
C PRO A 263 18.38 10.00 9.88
N SER A 264 18.98 9.04 9.20
CA SER A 264 18.35 7.80 8.79
C SER A 264 18.29 6.71 9.87
N GLU A 265 18.34 7.03 11.16
CA GLU A 265 18.27 6.02 12.21
C GLU A 265 16.97 5.22 12.17
N GLU A 266 15.85 5.84 11.73
CA GLU A 266 14.57 5.17 11.51
C GLU A 266 14.39 4.68 10.06
N TYR A 267 15.25 5.08 9.13
CA TYR A 267 15.22 4.70 7.73
C TYR A 267 16.45 3.90 7.35
N ASP A 268 16.35 2.57 7.39
CA ASP A 268 17.39 1.66 6.89
C ASP A 268 16.89 0.97 5.61
N PRO A 269 17.57 1.15 4.46
CA PRO A 269 17.21 0.49 3.21
C PRO A 269 17.24 -1.05 3.31
N ALA A 270 18.02 -1.60 4.24
CA ALA A 270 18.08 -3.04 4.49
C ALA A 270 16.92 -3.55 5.34
N TYR A 271 16.12 -2.69 5.97
CA TYR A 271 14.94 -3.12 6.71
C TYR A 271 14.01 -3.96 5.81
N GLY A 272 13.54 -5.11 6.32
CA GLY A 272 12.66 -5.99 5.57
C GLY A 272 13.35 -6.84 4.50
N HIS A 273 14.64 -7.15 4.68
CA HIS A 273 15.33 -8.15 3.86
C HIS A 273 14.92 -9.57 4.24
N ILE A 274 15.20 -10.54 3.36
CA ILE A 274 15.06 -11.97 3.64
C ILE A 274 16.43 -12.48 4.12
N PRO A 275 16.61 -12.77 5.42
CA PRO A 275 17.87 -13.37 5.89
C PRO A 275 18.17 -14.64 5.08
N PRO A 276 19.39 -14.90 4.63
CA PRO A 276 19.70 -16.08 3.81
C PRO A 276 19.32 -17.41 4.45
N ALA A 277 19.42 -17.51 5.79
CA ALA A 277 18.91 -18.69 6.51
C ALA A 277 17.40 -18.87 6.30
N ALA A 278 16.63 -17.79 6.19
CA ALA A 278 15.20 -17.81 5.94
C ALA A 278 14.82 -18.36 4.56
N LEU A 279 15.74 -18.48 3.61
CA LEU A 279 15.51 -19.16 2.33
C LEU A 279 15.19 -20.65 2.51
N SER A 280 15.56 -21.26 3.66
CA SER A 280 15.16 -22.62 4.02
C SER A 280 13.63 -22.77 4.12
N GLN A 281 12.86 -21.70 4.29
CA GLN A 281 11.40 -21.72 4.28
C GLN A 281 10.83 -22.26 2.96
N VAL A 282 11.56 -22.16 1.85
CA VAL A 282 11.14 -22.71 0.55
C VAL A 282 10.86 -24.20 0.61
N VAL A 283 11.58 -24.94 1.46
CA VAL A 283 11.43 -26.39 1.65
C VAL A 283 10.87 -26.77 3.02
N ALA A 284 10.94 -25.87 3.99
CA ALA A 284 10.50 -26.11 5.37
C ALA A 284 9.84 -24.86 5.99
N PRO A 285 8.68 -24.41 5.47
CA PRO A 285 8.05 -23.17 5.93
C PRO A 285 7.64 -23.22 7.41
N TRP A 286 7.20 -24.39 7.88
CA TRP A 286 6.77 -24.57 9.27
C TRP A 286 7.85 -24.30 10.30
N LEU A 287 9.12 -24.46 9.97
CA LEU A 287 10.22 -24.12 10.89
C LEU A 287 10.25 -22.62 11.25
N TRP A 288 9.68 -21.79 10.39
CA TRP A 288 9.71 -20.32 10.54
C TRP A 288 8.41 -19.76 11.12
N TYR A 289 7.29 -20.46 10.95
CA TYR A 289 5.96 -19.95 11.26
C TYR A 289 5.26 -20.66 12.44
N VAL A 290 5.89 -21.66 13.05
CA VAL A 290 5.35 -22.35 14.23
C VAL A 290 6.27 -22.12 15.44
N PRO A 291 6.15 -20.97 16.14
CA PRO A 291 7.05 -20.58 17.24
C PRO A 291 7.11 -21.61 18.37
N ASN A 292 6.01 -22.33 18.61
CA ASN A 292 5.92 -23.31 19.69
C ASN A 292 6.75 -24.57 19.46
N LEU A 293 7.17 -24.86 18.22
CA LEU A 293 8.06 -25.98 17.92
C LEU A 293 9.53 -25.67 18.26
N PHE A 294 9.90 -24.36 18.23
CA PHE A 294 11.26 -23.87 18.47
C PHE A 294 11.21 -22.63 19.37
N PRO A 295 10.95 -22.79 20.68
CA PRO A 295 10.92 -21.69 21.62
C PRO A 295 12.24 -20.90 21.60
N GLY A 296 12.13 -19.56 21.52
CA GLY A 296 13.29 -18.66 21.48
C GLY A 296 13.90 -18.43 20.11
N TYR A 297 13.38 -19.06 19.05
CA TYR A 297 13.80 -18.78 17.69
C TYR A 297 12.92 -17.69 17.05
N SER A 298 13.55 -16.62 16.63
CA SER A 298 12.90 -15.52 15.90
C SER A 298 13.69 -15.17 14.64
N ILE A 299 13.02 -14.94 13.52
CA ILE A 299 13.64 -14.40 12.31
C ILE A 299 14.41 -13.11 12.60
N GLN A 300 13.88 -12.27 13.49
CA GLN A 300 14.50 -11.01 13.88
C GLN A 300 15.84 -11.21 14.63
N GLN A 301 16.03 -12.36 15.27
CA GLN A 301 17.23 -12.73 15.99
C GLN A 301 18.22 -13.54 15.14
N SER A 302 17.87 -13.88 13.89
CA SER A 302 18.74 -14.64 13.00
C SER A 302 19.86 -13.74 12.47
N THR A 303 20.92 -13.60 13.26
CA THR A 303 22.11 -12.79 12.99
C THR A 303 23.14 -13.49 12.08
N TRP A 304 22.75 -14.54 11.38
CA TRP A 304 23.64 -15.32 10.52
C TRP A 304 24.40 -14.50 9.47
N LEU A 305 23.91 -13.35 9.18
CA LEU A 305 24.54 -12.39 8.31
C LEU A 305 24.39 -11.05 8.98
N SER A 306 25.48 -10.47 9.28
CA SER A 306 25.69 -9.17 9.90
C SER A 306 25.01 -8.00 9.19
N TYR A 307 23.73 -8.16 8.81
CA TYR A 307 22.91 -7.05 8.42
C TYR A 307 22.31 -6.44 9.66
N PRO A 308 22.61 -5.18 9.95
CA PRO A 308 22.09 -4.50 11.14
C PRO A 308 20.59 -4.24 11.09
N ALA A 309 19.95 -4.47 9.94
CA ALA A 309 18.56 -4.12 9.74
C ALA A 309 17.60 -5.17 10.31
N ALA A 310 16.59 -4.70 11.03
CA ALA A 310 15.45 -5.49 11.46
C ALA A 310 14.63 -5.99 10.25
N THR A 311 14.12 -7.20 10.35
CA THR A 311 13.12 -7.74 9.44
C THR A 311 11.98 -8.35 10.24
N ASN A 312 10.90 -8.72 9.59
CA ASN A 312 9.76 -9.41 10.22
C ASN A 312 9.28 -10.55 9.33
N ASP A 313 8.40 -11.39 9.86
CA ASP A 313 7.94 -12.61 9.21
C ASP A 313 7.25 -12.35 7.87
N VAL A 314 6.57 -11.20 7.74
CA VAL A 314 5.87 -10.82 6.52
C VAL A 314 6.83 -10.38 5.41
N GLU A 315 7.79 -9.51 5.76
CA GLU A 315 8.79 -9.01 4.79
C GLU A 315 9.77 -10.12 4.40
N ALA A 316 10.16 -10.98 5.35
CA ALA A 316 11.05 -12.11 5.12
C ALA A 316 10.37 -13.33 4.47
N HIS A 317 9.03 -13.29 4.25
CA HIS A 317 8.30 -14.41 3.65
C HIS A 317 8.66 -14.62 2.19
N LEU A 318 9.12 -15.84 1.88
CA LEU A 318 9.33 -16.34 0.52
C LEU A 318 9.00 -17.83 0.46
N TYR A 319 7.72 -18.15 0.30
CA TYR A 319 7.27 -19.52 0.11
C TYR A 319 6.29 -19.62 -1.04
N PHE A 320 6.49 -20.57 -1.92
CA PHE A 320 5.67 -20.74 -3.14
C PHE A 320 5.18 -22.18 -3.34
N GLY A 321 5.22 -22.98 -2.28
CA GLY A 321 4.78 -24.37 -2.26
C GLY A 321 5.92 -25.38 -2.38
N LEU A 322 5.86 -26.41 -1.55
CA LEU A 322 6.89 -27.46 -1.51
C LEU A 322 6.98 -28.24 -2.83
N LEU A 323 5.83 -28.66 -3.39
CA LEU A 323 5.83 -29.39 -4.66
C LEU A 323 6.32 -28.56 -5.83
N PRO A 324 5.91 -27.29 -6.03
CA PRO A 324 6.55 -26.41 -7.01
C PRO A 324 8.06 -26.27 -6.82
N ALA A 325 8.54 -26.16 -5.57
CA ALA A 325 9.97 -26.09 -5.27
C ALA A 325 10.72 -27.38 -5.69
N LEU A 326 10.16 -28.55 -5.38
CA LEU A 326 10.73 -29.84 -5.79
C LEU A 326 10.69 -30.02 -7.31
N VAL A 327 9.63 -29.58 -7.99
CA VAL A 327 9.53 -29.55 -9.45
C VAL A 327 10.62 -28.67 -10.06
N LEU A 328 10.89 -27.51 -9.47
CA LEU A 328 11.98 -26.62 -9.90
C LEU A 328 13.34 -27.27 -9.69
N LEU A 329 13.58 -27.86 -8.53
CA LEU A 329 14.83 -28.59 -8.25
C LEU A 329 15.05 -29.72 -9.27
N TYR A 330 14.02 -30.53 -9.52
CA TYR A 330 14.06 -31.54 -10.58
C TYR A 330 14.37 -30.93 -11.95
N GLY A 331 13.73 -29.83 -12.30
CA GLY A 331 13.98 -29.13 -13.55
C GLY A 331 15.42 -28.65 -13.68
N LEU A 332 15.99 -28.07 -12.64
CA LEU A 332 17.39 -27.61 -12.58
C LEU A 332 18.38 -28.76 -12.75
N LEU A 333 18.10 -29.91 -12.17
CA LEU A 333 19.00 -31.07 -12.19
C LEU A 333 18.79 -31.94 -13.43
N SER A 334 17.64 -31.91 -14.06
CA SER A 334 17.29 -32.80 -15.19
C SER A 334 18.25 -32.73 -16.41
N PRO A 335 18.87 -31.57 -16.75
CA PRO A 335 19.86 -31.52 -17.82
C PRO A 335 21.11 -32.40 -17.57
N LEU A 336 21.45 -32.64 -16.29
CA LEU A 336 22.60 -33.49 -15.90
C LEU A 336 22.38 -34.97 -16.31
N TRP A 337 21.11 -35.40 -16.48
CA TRP A 337 20.74 -36.77 -16.84
C TRP A 337 20.12 -36.85 -18.26
N GLY A 338 20.51 -35.92 -19.15
CA GLY A 338 20.01 -35.90 -20.51
C GLY A 338 18.58 -35.32 -20.66
N GLY A 339 18.11 -34.61 -19.68
CA GLY A 339 16.82 -33.92 -19.69
C GLY A 339 16.73 -32.80 -20.73
N ARG A 340 15.54 -32.19 -20.84
CA ARG A 340 15.29 -31.11 -21.80
C ARG A 340 16.13 -29.87 -21.47
N ARG A 341 16.76 -29.30 -22.49
CA ARG A 341 17.36 -27.97 -22.41
C ARG A 341 16.26 -26.90 -22.32
N TYR A 342 16.43 -25.94 -21.45
CA TYR A 342 15.52 -24.80 -21.33
C TYR A 342 15.64 -23.87 -22.55
N PRO A 343 14.52 -23.37 -23.09
CA PRO A 343 14.56 -22.34 -24.11
C PRO A 343 15.22 -21.05 -23.51
N PRO A 344 15.93 -20.26 -24.34
CA PRO A 344 16.67 -19.09 -23.87
C PRO A 344 15.81 -18.08 -23.10
N HIS A 345 14.54 -17.88 -23.48
CA HIS A 345 13.64 -16.97 -22.78
C HIS A 345 13.31 -17.45 -21.37
N LEU A 346 13.22 -18.75 -21.11
CA LEU A 346 13.01 -19.30 -19.77
C LEU A 346 14.28 -19.21 -18.91
N LEU A 347 15.46 -19.38 -19.52
CA LEU A 347 16.74 -19.09 -18.83
C LEU A 347 16.82 -17.61 -18.43
N GLY A 348 16.36 -16.70 -19.31
CA GLY A 348 16.25 -15.29 -18.98
C GLY A 348 15.34 -15.03 -17.77
N TRP A 349 14.18 -15.68 -17.71
CA TRP A 349 13.32 -15.63 -16.54
C TRP A 349 14.01 -16.18 -15.29
N ALA A 350 14.70 -17.32 -15.40
CA ALA A 350 15.44 -17.90 -14.28
C ALA A 350 16.50 -16.92 -13.72
N VAL A 351 17.22 -16.23 -14.60
CA VAL A 351 18.19 -15.20 -14.21
C VAL A 351 17.52 -14.02 -13.49
N LEU A 352 16.39 -13.52 -14.01
CA LEU A 352 15.64 -12.41 -13.37
C LEU A 352 15.15 -12.81 -11.97
N GLY A 353 14.60 -14.02 -11.82
CA GLY A 353 14.14 -14.52 -10.52
C GLY A 353 15.27 -14.74 -9.53
N LEU A 354 16.42 -15.23 -9.98
CA LEU A 354 17.61 -15.42 -9.15
C LEU A 354 18.21 -14.10 -8.71
N LEU A 355 18.33 -13.11 -9.59
CA LEU A 355 18.80 -11.77 -9.24
C LEU A 355 17.86 -11.10 -8.23
N ALA A 356 16.54 -11.25 -8.40
CA ALA A 356 15.56 -10.77 -7.45
C ALA A 356 15.69 -11.46 -6.08
N ALA A 357 15.91 -12.79 -6.05
CA ALA A 357 16.13 -13.54 -4.82
C ALA A 357 17.42 -13.09 -4.10
N ILE A 358 18.53 -12.91 -4.84
CA ILE A 358 19.79 -12.43 -4.27
C ILE A 358 19.61 -10.99 -3.74
N TYR A 359 18.93 -10.11 -4.48
CA TYR A 359 18.66 -8.76 -4.00
C TYR A 359 17.77 -8.77 -2.74
N ALA A 360 16.79 -9.66 -2.69
CA ALA A 360 15.89 -9.79 -1.56
C ALA A 360 16.60 -10.16 -0.25
N THR A 361 17.74 -10.85 -0.32
CA THR A 361 18.59 -11.14 0.87
C THR A 361 19.32 -9.92 1.41
N GLY A 362 19.32 -8.80 0.70
CA GLY A 362 20.05 -7.60 1.08
C GLY A 362 21.54 -7.59 0.66
N TRP A 363 22.09 -8.69 0.17
CA TRP A 363 23.55 -8.77 -0.17
C TRP A 363 23.99 -7.76 -1.22
N LEU A 364 23.14 -7.44 -2.18
CA LEU A 364 23.46 -6.46 -3.21
C LEU A 364 23.18 -5.02 -2.78
N LEU A 365 22.60 -4.80 -1.61
CA LEU A 365 22.17 -3.48 -1.15
C LEU A 365 23.34 -2.48 -1.01
N PRO A 366 24.54 -2.85 -0.50
CA PRO A 366 25.65 -1.92 -0.39
C PRO A 366 26.07 -1.28 -1.72
N VAL A 367 25.83 -1.97 -2.84
CA VAL A 367 26.13 -1.47 -4.18
C VAL A 367 24.85 -0.85 -4.80
N ALA A 368 23.74 -1.55 -4.72
CA ALA A 368 22.50 -1.15 -5.39
C ALA A 368 21.92 0.16 -4.83
N ARG A 369 22.10 0.45 -3.53
CA ARG A 369 21.62 1.71 -2.91
C ARG A 369 22.11 2.98 -3.58
N HIS A 370 23.23 2.91 -4.31
CA HIS A 370 23.80 4.02 -5.07
C HIS A 370 23.16 4.19 -6.47
N LEU A 371 22.36 3.22 -6.92
CA LEU A 371 21.62 3.32 -8.16
C LEU A 371 20.34 4.15 -7.95
N PRO A 372 19.89 4.91 -8.98
CA PRO A 372 18.70 5.73 -8.87
C PRO A 372 17.47 4.94 -8.38
N GLY A 373 16.86 5.40 -7.29
CA GLY A 373 15.64 4.83 -6.68
C GLY A 373 15.89 3.69 -5.69
N PHE A 374 17.00 2.94 -5.78
CA PHE A 374 17.24 1.79 -4.90
C PHE A 374 17.53 2.18 -3.45
N GLY A 375 18.22 3.30 -3.22
CA GLY A 375 18.48 3.80 -1.86
C GLY A 375 17.26 4.45 -1.20
N PHE A 376 16.24 4.83 -2.00
CA PHE A 376 15.04 5.48 -1.52
C PHE A 376 14.03 4.49 -0.89
N PHE A 377 13.95 3.26 -1.41
CA PHE A 377 13.00 2.25 -0.96
C PHE A 377 13.67 1.22 -0.05
N ARG A 378 13.19 1.10 1.19
CA ARG A 378 13.56 0.01 2.10
C ARG A 378 12.72 -1.24 1.81
N GLY A 379 13.15 -2.41 2.28
CA GLY A 379 12.43 -3.67 2.12
C GLY A 379 12.82 -4.43 0.87
N PRO A 380 14.10 -4.83 0.73
CA PRO A 380 14.57 -5.63 -0.41
C PRO A 380 13.84 -6.98 -0.52
N GLY A 381 13.33 -7.53 0.58
CA GLY A 381 12.50 -8.75 0.60
C GLY A 381 11.29 -8.71 -0.33
N ARG A 382 10.77 -7.51 -0.62
CA ARG A 382 9.65 -7.31 -1.54
C ARG A 382 9.95 -7.72 -2.98
N TYR A 383 11.23 -7.80 -3.38
CA TYR A 383 11.63 -8.38 -4.67
C TYR A 383 11.35 -9.89 -4.77
N GLY A 384 11.06 -10.56 -3.65
CA GLY A 384 10.54 -11.93 -3.62
C GLY A 384 9.28 -12.14 -4.48
N ILE A 385 8.50 -11.08 -4.76
CA ILE A 385 7.35 -11.15 -5.70
C ILE A 385 7.80 -11.57 -7.11
N VAL A 386 8.95 -11.08 -7.57
CA VAL A 386 9.55 -11.43 -8.87
C VAL A 386 10.06 -12.87 -8.84
N THR A 387 10.69 -13.27 -7.74
CA THR A 387 11.16 -14.65 -7.52
C THR A 387 9.98 -15.61 -7.57
N THR A 388 8.88 -15.31 -6.88
CA THR A 388 7.67 -16.14 -6.83
C THR A 388 7.00 -16.25 -8.22
N LEU A 389 6.89 -15.13 -8.96
CA LEU A 389 6.39 -15.15 -10.35
C LEU A 389 7.22 -16.06 -11.25
N THR A 390 8.54 -15.94 -11.15
CA THR A 390 9.48 -16.73 -11.95
C THR A 390 9.43 -18.20 -11.57
N ALA A 391 9.38 -18.50 -10.28
CA ALA A 391 9.24 -19.88 -9.79
C ALA A 391 7.97 -20.52 -10.32
N GLY A 392 6.84 -19.82 -10.27
CA GLY A 392 5.58 -20.28 -10.83
C GLY A 392 5.65 -20.56 -12.33
N LEU A 393 6.23 -19.63 -13.10
CA LEU A 393 6.38 -19.76 -14.54
C LEU A 393 7.25 -20.99 -14.91
N LEU A 394 8.38 -21.18 -14.26
CA LEU A 394 9.31 -22.28 -14.52
C LEU A 394 8.71 -23.63 -14.08
N ALA A 395 8.10 -23.71 -12.90
CA ALA A 395 7.41 -24.91 -12.43
C ALA A 395 6.25 -25.28 -13.37
N GLY A 396 5.45 -24.27 -13.76
CA GLY A 396 4.37 -24.43 -14.73
C GLY A 396 4.85 -24.98 -16.07
N TRP A 397 6.01 -24.54 -16.57
CA TRP A 397 6.60 -25.04 -17.81
C TRP A 397 7.02 -26.52 -17.71
N ILE A 398 7.62 -26.92 -16.59
CA ILE A 398 8.02 -28.32 -16.36
C ILE A 398 6.77 -29.22 -16.33
N VAL A 399 5.76 -28.80 -15.58
CA VAL A 399 4.46 -29.50 -15.46
C VAL A 399 3.73 -29.57 -16.80
N ASP A 400 3.74 -28.51 -17.60
CA ASP A 400 3.17 -28.51 -18.95
C ASP A 400 3.87 -29.53 -19.86
N GLY A 401 5.18 -29.68 -19.69
CA GLY A 401 5.95 -30.74 -20.39
C GLY A 401 5.51 -32.16 -20.04
N ALA A 402 5.16 -32.41 -18.77
CA ALA A 402 4.60 -33.71 -18.36
C ALA A 402 3.18 -33.92 -18.92
N TRP A 403 2.35 -32.87 -18.88
CA TRP A 403 0.99 -32.88 -19.43
C TRP A 403 0.96 -33.20 -20.94
N ARG A 404 1.87 -32.60 -21.70
CA ARG A 404 1.98 -32.81 -23.18
C ARG A 404 2.33 -34.22 -23.57
N ARG A 405 3.06 -34.97 -22.72
CA ARG A 405 3.50 -36.33 -22.96
C ARG A 405 2.41 -37.37 -22.63
N GLY A 406 1.36 -36.98 -21.90
CA GLY A 406 0.27 -37.84 -21.53
C GLY A 406 -0.73 -38.03 -22.67
N VAL A 407 -1.18 -39.26 -22.91
CA VAL A 407 -2.21 -39.62 -23.88
C VAL A 407 -3.50 -39.93 -23.13
N GLY A 408 -4.60 -39.25 -23.50
CA GLY A 408 -5.85 -39.39 -22.74
C GLY A 408 -5.72 -38.86 -21.30
N LEU A 409 -6.45 -39.43 -20.35
CA LEU A 409 -6.26 -39.21 -18.91
C LEU A 409 -5.35 -40.30 -18.34
N ASP A 410 -4.05 -40.20 -18.60
CA ASP A 410 -3.04 -41.12 -18.09
C ASP A 410 -2.51 -40.69 -16.71
N TRP A 411 -1.63 -41.54 -16.11
CA TRP A 411 -1.03 -41.27 -14.78
C TRP A 411 -0.27 -39.93 -14.68
N ARG A 412 0.26 -39.42 -15.83
CA ARG A 412 0.99 -38.12 -15.84
C ARG A 412 0.04 -36.95 -15.67
N LYS A 413 -1.09 -36.95 -16.35
CA LYS A 413 -2.12 -35.92 -16.20
C LYS A 413 -2.78 -36.02 -14.84
N LEU A 414 -3.03 -37.24 -14.37
CA LEU A 414 -3.51 -37.44 -12.98
C LEU A 414 -2.49 -36.91 -11.98
N GLY A 415 -1.20 -37.17 -12.17
CA GLY A 415 -0.12 -36.64 -11.35
C GLY A 415 -0.09 -35.10 -11.35
N VAL A 416 -0.33 -34.45 -12.48
CA VAL A 416 -0.43 -32.95 -12.53
C VAL A 416 -1.65 -32.44 -11.79
N ILE A 417 -2.79 -33.10 -11.89
CA ILE A 417 -4.01 -32.72 -11.15
C ILE A 417 -3.79 -32.88 -9.64
N VAL A 418 -3.20 -33.99 -9.21
CA VAL A 418 -2.87 -34.24 -7.80
C VAL A 418 -1.85 -33.21 -7.31
N LEU A 419 -0.80 -32.92 -8.09
CA LEU A 419 0.19 -31.90 -7.77
C LEU A 419 -0.47 -30.53 -7.55
N PHE A 420 -1.40 -30.14 -8.42
CA PHE A 420 -2.13 -28.89 -8.27
C PHE A 420 -2.97 -28.88 -6.97
N GLY A 421 -3.74 -29.94 -6.72
CA GLY A 421 -4.58 -30.05 -5.50
C GLY A 421 -3.76 -30.04 -4.21
N VAL A 422 -2.63 -30.80 -4.19
CA VAL A 422 -1.71 -30.79 -3.03
C VAL A 422 -1.04 -29.43 -2.85
N THR A 423 -0.67 -28.74 -3.94
CA THR A 423 -0.12 -27.39 -3.86
C THR A 423 -1.15 -26.40 -3.30
N VAL A 424 -2.43 -26.51 -3.68
CA VAL A 424 -3.52 -25.69 -3.08
C VAL A 424 -3.60 -25.94 -1.58
N ALA A 425 -3.63 -27.21 -1.14
CA ALA A 425 -3.71 -27.55 0.27
C ALA A 425 -2.50 -27.09 1.06
N ASP A 426 -1.30 -27.25 0.53
CA ASP A 426 -0.03 -26.81 1.12
C ASP A 426 0.01 -25.29 1.29
N LEU A 427 -0.27 -24.52 0.24
CA LEU A 427 -0.31 -23.06 0.30
C LEU A 427 -1.44 -22.55 1.21
N TRP A 428 -2.59 -23.24 1.22
CA TRP A 428 -3.68 -22.93 2.14
C TRP A 428 -3.23 -23.10 3.60
N LEU A 429 -2.59 -24.21 3.94
CA LEU A 429 -2.10 -24.49 5.28
C LEU A 429 -1.08 -23.42 5.72
N VAL A 430 -0.08 -23.14 4.87
CA VAL A 430 0.94 -22.12 5.17
C VAL A 430 0.32 -20.74 5.29
N SER A 431 -0.71 -20.40 4.51
CA SER A 431 -1.42 -19.13 4.64
C SER A 431 -2.06 -18.92 6.01
N ARG A 432 -2.39 -19.98 6.75
CA ARG A 432 -2.93 -19.90 8.11
C ARG A 432 -1.86 -19.74 9.19
N LEU A 433 -0.65 -20.20 8.91
CA LEU A 433 0.50 -20.12 9.83
C LEU A 433 1.31 -18.83 9.64
N ALA A 434 1.41 -18.35 8.41
CA ALA A 434 2.30 -17.25 8.00
C ALA A 434 1.59 -15.89 7.91
N THR A 435 0.36 -15.77 8.37
CA THR A 435 -0.37 -14.51 8.28
C THR A 435 -0.10 -13.59 9.47
N TYR A 436 0.05 -12.31 9.18
CA TYR A 436 0.16 -11.23 10.16
C TYR A 436 -1.20 -10.80 10.74
N ALA A 437 -2.29 -11.33 10.18
CA ALA A 437 -3.65 -11.04 10.60
C ALA A 437 -4.43 -12.31 10.85
N THR A 438 -5.31 -12.27 11.83
CA THR A 438 -6.25 -13.35 12.14
C THR A 438 -7.62 -12.98 11.56
N ILE A 439 -8.30 -13.99 10.99
CA ILE A 439 -9.69 -13.84 10.54
C ILE A 439 -10.61 -14.00 11.75
N VAL A 440 -11.50 -13.04 11.91
CA VAL A 440 -12.52 -13.03 12.98
C VAL A 440 -13.92 -12.91 12.39
N PRO A 441 -14.93 -13.57 12.98
CA PRO A 441 -16.30 -13.48 12.49
C PRO A 441 -16.93 -12.10 12.71
N GLU A 442 -16.54 -11.41 13.79
CA GLU A 442 -17.04 -10.09 14.19
C GLU A 442 -15.87 -9.11 14.32
N PRO A 443 -15.47 -8.44 13.22
CA PRO A 443 -14.34 -7.54 13.26
C PRO A 443 -14.64 -6.27 14.05
N PRO A 444 -13.68 -5.74 14.84
CA PRO A 444 -13.87 -4.55 15.67
C PRO A 444 -14.47 -3.36 14.95
N ILE A 445 -14.15 -3.15 13.67
CA ILE A 445 -14.62 -2.00 12.88
C ILE A 445 -16.15 -1.93 12.76
N GLU A 446 -16.86 -3.07 12.81
CA GLU A 446 -18.33 -3.12 12.76
C GLU A 446 -18.98 -2.53 14.02
N PHE A 447 -18.23 -2.47 15.12
CA PHE A 447 -18.69 -1.91 16.39
C PHE A 447 -18.41 -0.40 16.54
N ARG A 448 -17.89 0.24 15.50
CA ARG A 448 -17.58 1.68 15.47
C ARG A 448 -18.78 2.54 15.89
N GLN A 449 -19.97 2.24 15.38
CA GLN A 449 -21.20 2.98 15.68
C GLN A 449 -21.72 2.74 17.12
N GLN A 450 -21.19 1.74 17.81
CA GLN A 450 -21.55 1.36 19.16
C GLN A 450 -20.51 1.85 20.19
N SER A 451 -19.54 2.67 19.78
CA SER A 451 -18.52 3.21 20.68
C SER A 451 -19.15 4.24 21.65
N ASP A 452 -19.12 3.93 22.93
CA ASP A 452 -19.53 4.85 24.00
C ASP A 452 -18.55 6.01 24.11
N LEU A 453 -17.26 5.75 23.94
CA LEU A 453 -16.23 6.78 23.95
C LEU A 453 -16.42 7.80 22.82
N ALA A 454 -16.82 7.36 21.62
CA ALA A 454 -17.16 8.25 20.51
C ALA A 454 -18.29 9.22 20.92
N ARG A 455 -19.31 8.69 21.60
CA ARG A 455 -20.44 9.50 22.07
C ARG A 455 -19.99 10.52 23.14
N VAL A 456 -19.18 10.13 24.10
CA VAL A 456 -18.64 11.05 25.11
C VAL A 456 -17.82 12.14 24.44
N LEU A 457 -16.85 11.80 23.59
CA LEU A 457 -15.97 12.76 22.92
C LEU A 457 -16.73 13.70 21.97
N SER A 458 -17.83 13.26 21.36
CA SER A 458 -18.66 14.12 20.49
C SER A 458 -19.38 15.25 21.24
N HIS A 459 -19.57 15.12 22.55
CA HIS A 459 -20.16 16.15 23.41
C HIS A 459 -19.12 17.09 24.03
N GLU A 460 -17.84 16.74 23.92
CA GLU A 460 -16.78 17.60 24.41
C GLU A 460 -16.57 18.82 23.48
N PRO A 461 -16.44 20.01 24.03
CA PRO A 461 -16.30 21.24 23.24
C PRO A 461 -14.94 21.34 22.55
N GLY A 462 -14.85 22.13 21.49
CA GLY A 462 -13.58 22.58 20.92
C GLY A 462 -12.88 21.58 20.03
N HIS A 463 -13.56 20.53 19.56
CA HIS A 463 -12.98 19.46 18.71
C HIS A 463 -11.79 18.76 19.38
N PRO A 464 -12.02 17.91 20.38
CA PRO A 464 -10.98 17.35 21.23
C PRO A 464 -9.90 16.63 20.45
N ARG A 465 -8.67 16.72 20.94
CA ARG A 465 -7.55 15.87 20.53
C ARG A 465 -7.17 15.01 21.72
N VAL A 466 -7.04 13.72 21.48
CA VAL A 466 -6.87 12.70 22.53
C VAL A 466 -5.49 12.04 22.38
N TYR A 467 -4.76 11.95 23.47
CA TYR A 467 -3.67 10.98 23.56
C TYR A 467 -4.25 9.60 23.85
N ALA A 468 -3.94 8.62 23.02
CA ALA A 468 -4.46 7.25 23.15
C ALA A 468 -3.33 6.21 23.15
N PRO A 469 -3.48 5.07 23.86
CA PRO A 469 -2.41 4.08 23.98
C PRO A 469 -2.07 3.37 22.65
N ALA A 470 -3.01 3.35 21.70
CA ALA A 470 -2.81 2.75 20.39
C ALA A 470 -2.83 3.82 19.29
N PRO A 471 -1.74 3.96 18.48
CA PRO A 471 -1.68 4.97 17.43
C PRO A 471 -2.86 4.87 16.46
N ASN A 472 -3.43 6.00 16.08
CA ASN A 472 -4.54 6.18 15.16
C ASN A 472 -5.85 5.44 15.49
N LEU A 473 -5.86 4.44 16.36
CA LEU A 473 -7.05 3.59 16.63
C LEU A 473 -8.27 4.43 16.98
N LEU A 474 -8.08 5.45 17.81
CA LEU A 474 -9.18 6.30 18.27
C LEU A 474 -9.78 7.17 17.16
N THR A 475 -9.06 7.39 16.06
CA THR A 475 -9.62 8.15 14.91
C THR A 475 -10.81 7.44 14.28
N LEU A 476 -10.97 6.14 14.49
CA LEU A 476 -12.16 5.38 14.10
C LEU A 476 -13.43 5.89 14.77
N THR A 477 -13.32 6.58 15.92
CA THR A 477 -14.45 7.22 16.62
C THR A 477 -14.77 8.61 16.08
N GLY A 478 -13.99 9.14 15.14
CA GLY A 478 -14.10 10.52 14.65
C GLY A 478 -13.34 11.55 15.49
N ALA A 479 -12.66 11.15 16.57
CA ALA A 479 -11.83 12.04 17.37
C ALA A 479 -10.39 12.10 16.83
N ALA A 480 -9.77 13.28 16.90
CA ALA A 480 -8.36 13.41 16.58
C ALA A 480 -7.49 12.75 17.66
N ALA A 481 -6.48 11.99 17.25
CA ALA A 481 -5.67 11.19 18.15
C ALA A 481 -4.16 11.31 17.88
N THR A 482 -3.39 11.18 18.97
CA THR A 482 -1.94 11.04 18.98
C THR A 482 -1.57 9.93 20.00
N PRO A 483 -0.44 9.21 19.87
CA PRO A 483 0.58 9.32 18.82
C PRO A 483 0.10 8.80 17.46
N VAL A 484 0.92 9.05 16.42
CA VAL A 484 0.58 8.70 15.03
C VAL A 484 1.36 7.48 14.54
N TYR A 485 0.78 6.77 13.58
CA TYR A 485 1.47 5.77 12.76
C TYR A 485 1.16 6.02 11.28
N LEU A 486 2.18 6.38 10.49
CA LEU A 486 2.07 6.75 9.08
C LEU A 486 3.14 6.01 8.25
N GLY A 487 2.79 5.55 7.06
CA GLY A 487 3.72 4.92 6.12
C GLY A 487 4.66 5.92 5.45
N LEU A 488 4.13 7.09 5.11
CA LEU A 488 4.84 8.29 4.68
C LEU A 488 4.14 9.48 5.33
N GLY A 489 4.87 10.28 6.08
CA GLY A 489 4.29 11.42 6.77
C GLY A 489 5.27 12.57 6.95
N PRO A 490 4.78 13.75 7.35
CA PRO A 490 5.60 14.91 7.63
C PRO A 490 6.71 14.62 8.65
N SER A 491 7.89 15.21 8.43
CA SER A 491 9.09 15.06 9.27
C SER A 491 8.85 15.40 10.73
N ALA A 492 7.94 16.32 11.01
CA ALA A 492 7.57 16.70 12.38
C ALA A 492 7.11 15.51 13.26
N TYR A 493 6.59 14.44 12.65
CA TYR A 493 6.19 13.20 13.33
C TYR A 493 7.32 12.17 13.45
N PHE A 494 8.45 12.37 12.78
CA PHE A 494 9.56 11.42 12.69
C PHE A 494 10.89 12.13 12.99
N GLY A 495 11.37 12.04 14.22
CA GLY A 495 12.56 12.74 14.67
C GLY A 495 12.36 14.23 14.94
N GLY A 496 11.12 14.74 14.81
CA GLY A 496 10.75 16.13 15.08
C GLY A 496 10.02 16.32 16.43
N PRO A 497 9.51 17.53 16.69
CA PRO A 497 8.93 17.88 17.99
C PRO A 497 7.62 17.13 18.32
N LEU A 498 6.98 16.50 17.32
CA LEU A 498 5.76 15.72 17.51
C LEU A 498 6.03 14.21 17.66
N THR A 499 7.30 13.78 17.65
CA THR A 499 7.69 12.38 17.74
C THR A 499 7.58 11.86 19.17
N PHE A 500 6.87 10.77 19.39
CA PHE A 500 6.89 10.03 20.65
C PHE A 500 7.92 8.91 20.56
N THR A 501 9.07 9.09 21.20
CA THR A 501 10.16 8.10 21.21
C THR A 501 9.79 6.85 22.01
N ALA A 502 10.63 5.81 21.98
CA ALA A 502 10.45 4.65 22.83
C ALA A 502 10.50 5.04 24.32
N GLU A 503 11.43 5.90 24.70
CA GLU A 503 11.56 6.44 26.06
C GLU A 503 10.31 7.21 26.49
N ASP A 504 9.74 8.04 25.63
CA ASP A 504 8.48 8.75 25.88
C ASP A 504 7.32 7.80 26.14
N ARG A 505 7.24 6.71 25.39
CA ARG A 505 6.19 5.69 25.57
C ARG A 505 6.37 4.91 26.87
N ASP A 506 7.61 4.56 27.19
CA ASP A 506 7.97 3.81 28.42
C ASP A 506 7.75 4.68 29.67
N ALA A 507 8.07 5.97 29.61
CA ALA A 507 7.81 6.92 30.69
C ALA A 507 6.32 7.23 30.89
N GLY A 508 5.51 6.94 29.88
CA GLY A 508 4.05 7.12 29.89
C GLY A 508 3.61 8.59 29.71
N PRO A 509 2.32 8.82 29.40
CA PRO A 509 1.82 10.13 29.04
C PRO A 509 1.78 11.13 30.21
N LEU A 510 1.77 10.67 31.44
CA LEU A 510 1.73 11.57 32.62
C LEU A 510 3.01 12.39 32.77
N SER A 511 4.15 11.86 32.33
CA SER A 511 5.42 12.58 32.33
C SER A 511 5.50 13.66 31.24
N GLN A 512 4.54 13.68 30.31
CA GLN A 512 4.55 14.53 29.13
C GLN A 512 3.37 15.52 29.08
N LEU A 513 2.67 15.76 30.19
CA LEU A 513 1.45 16.58 30.21
C LEU A 513 1.67 17.97 29.62
N ASP A 514 2.82 18.62 29.88
CA ASP A 514 3.12 19.94 29.33
C ASP A 514 3.30 19.93 27.82
N ARG A 515 3.95 18.89 27.31
CA ARG A 515 4.07 18.66 25.85
C ARG A 515 2.72 18.38 25.21
N LEU A 516 1.88 17.58 25.87
CA LEU A 516 0.52 17.31 25.38
C LEU A 516 -0.33 18.57 25.35
N ARG A 517 -0.23 19.44 26.38
CA ARG A 517 -0.87 20.78 26.40
C ARG A 517 -0.38 21.62 25.22
N TRP A 518 0.96 21.71 25.05
CA TRP A 518 1.56 22.45 23.92
C TRP A 518 1.02 21.96 22.56
N MET A 519 0.87 20.65 22.36
CA MET A 519 0.26 20.07 21.16
C MET A 519 -1.25 20.33 21.04
N GLY A 520 -1.90 20.99 22.00
CA GLY A 520 -3.34 21.17 22.03
C GLY A 520 -4.11 19.88 22.28
N VAL A 521 -3.49 18.89 22.92
CA VAL A 521 -4.16 17.67 23.39
C VAL A 521 -4.98 18.03 24.62
N THR A 522 -6.26 17.73 24.58
CA THR A 522 -7.23 18.10 25.64
C THR A 522 -7.66 16.91 26.47
N HIS A 523 -7.43 15.70 25.97
CA HIS A 523 -7.91 14.48 26.61
C HIS A 523 -6.83 13.40 26.61
N LEU A 524 -6.88 12.57 27.66
CA LEU A 524 -5.99 11.43 27.85
C LEU A 524 -6.82 10.18 28.04
N LEU A 525 -6.66 9.18 27.14
CA LEU A 525 -7.26 7.87 27.26
C LEU A 525 -6.23 6.92 27.89
N MET A 526 -6.58 6.32 29.02
CA MET A 526 -5.72 5.42 29.77
C MET A 526 -6.30 4.00 29.83
N LEU A 527 -5.42 3.02 29.91
CA LEU A 527 -5.78 1.62 30.14
C LEU A 527 -5.91 1.28 31.62
N GLU A 528 -5.24 2.06 32.47
CA GLU A 528 -5.25 1.92 33.93
C GLU A 528 -5.74 3.21 34.58
N PRO A 529 -6.35 3.15 35.77
CA PRO A 529 -6.76 4.33 36.47
C PRO A 529 -5.55 5.18 36.90
N VAL A 530 -5.68 6.49 36.79
CA VAL A 530 -4.71 7.44 37.34
C VAL A 530 -5.08 7.76 38.79
N GLU A 531 -4.08 7.98 39.65
CA GLU A 531 -4.31 8.35 41.04
C GLU A 531 -5.20 9.61 41.12
N ALA A 532 -6.18 9.59 42.01
CA ALA A 532 -7.14 10.68 42.18
C ALA A 532 -6.49 12.04 42.54
N SER A 533 -5.26 12.01 43.08
CA SER A 533 -4.46 13.17 43.44
C SER A 533 -3.62 13.75 42.30
N GLN A 534 -3.63 13.17 41.12
CA GLN A 534 -2.79 13.58 39.97
C GLN A 534 -3.18 15.01 39.53
N PRO A 535 -2.29 15.99 39.68
CA PRO A 535 -2.59 17.36 39.24
C PRO A 535 -2.75 17.43 37.70
N GLY A 536 -3.62 18.30 37.26
CA GLY A 536 -3.78 18.60 35.84
C GLY A 536 -4.67 17.63 35.08
N LEU A 537 -5.36 16.71 35.76
CA LEU A 537 -6.31 15.78 35.15
C LEU A 537 -7.66 15.77 35.87
N GLU A 538 -8.73 15.77 35.10
CA GLU A 538 -10.12 15.64 35.57
C GLU A 538 -10.71 14.38 34.97
N PRO A 539 -11.22 13.39 35.76
CA PRO A 539 -11.87 12.20 35.24
C PRO A 539 -13.21 12.56 34.59
N ILE A 540 -13.44 12.09 33.34
CA ILE A 540 -14.67 12.38 32.59
C ILE A 540 -15.52 11.12 32.45
N TRP A 541 -14.86 10.00 32.13
CA TRP A 541 -15.58 8.77 31.83
C TRP A 541 -14.74 7.57 32.18
N VAL A 542 -15.41 6.54 32.68
CA VAL A 542 -14.87 5.21 32.93
C VAL A 542 -15.88 4.20 32.38
N GLY A 543 -15.44 3.27 31.53
CA GLY A 543 -16.36 2.30 30.97
C GLY A 543 -15.72 1.36 29.96
N PHE A 544 -16.54 0.48 29.42
CA PHE A 544 -16.19 -0.43 28.35
C PHE A 544 -16.57 0.21 26.99
N ASP A 545 -15.74 -0.01 26.00
CA ASP A 545 -16.01 0.48 24.65
C ASP A 545 -16.02 -0.66 23.65
N ALA A 546 -17.11 -0.81 22.92
CA ALA A 546 -17.33 -1.96 22.06
C ALA A 546 -16.28 -2.12 20.93
N LEU A 547 -15.79 -1.00 20.37
CA LEU A 547 -14.74 -0.99 19.36
C LEU A 547 -13.37 -1.28 19.99
N LEU A 548 -12.99 -0.50 21.03
CA LEU A 548 -11.65 -0.57 21.61
C LEU A 548 -11.41 -1.88 22.33
N SER A 549 -12.40 -2.41 23.06
CA SER A 549 -12.27 -3.71 23.73
C SER A 549 -11.93 -4.83 22.77
N ARG A 550 -12.58 -4.85 21.58
CA ARG A 550 -12.30 -5.84 20.54
C ARG A 550 -10.97 -5.60 19.84
N ALA A 551 -10.66 -4.36 19.52
CA ALA A 551 -9.43 -4.01 18.80
C ALA A 551 -8.17 -4.25 19.64
N LEU A 552 -8.25 -4.07 20.96
CA LEU A 552 -7.13 -4.23 21.91
C LEU A 552 -7.18 -5.57 22.68
N GLY A 553 -8.24 -6.38 22.51
CA GLY A 553 -8.41 -7.63 23.25
C GLY A 553 -8.68 -7.45 24.74
N ARG A 554 -9.23 -6.30 25.17
CA ARG A 554 -9.54 -5.95 26.56
C ARG A 554 -11.04 -6.05 26.82
N TYR A 555 -11.52 -7.21 27.16
CA TYR A 555 -12.96 -7.46 27.34
C TYR A 555 -13.43 -7.24 28.77
N ASP A 556 -12.53 -7.47 29.75
CA ASP A 556 -12.86 -7.49 31.18
C ASP A 556 -12.30 -6.26 31.93
N GLU A 557 -11.67 -5.34 31.24
CA GLU A 557 -11.01 -4.17 31.83
C GLU A 557 -11.54 -2.87 31.20
N PRO A 558 -11.98 -1.88 32.02
CA PRO A 558 -12.50 -0.63 31.50
C PRO A 558 -11.40 0.27 30.96
N PHE A 559 -11.81 1.27 30.21
CA PHE A 559 -11.00 2.40 29.77
C PHE A 559 -11.30 3.61 30.64
N TYR A 560 -10.32 4.52 30.78
CA TYR A 560 -10.40 5.71 31.61
C TYR A 560 -10.11 6.94 30.76
N LEU A 561 -11.07 7.86 30.67
CA LEU A 561 -10.91 9.14 29.95
C LEU A 561 -10.77 10.28 30.95
N TYR A 562 -9.70 11.05 30.79
CA TYR A 562 -9.42 12.24 31.58
C TYR A 562 -9.38 13.46 30.67
N ARG A 563 -9.86 14.62 31.16
CA ARG A 563 -9.60 15.93 30.57
C ARG A 563 -8.30 16.49 31.15
N ILE A 564 -7.44 17.03 30.29
CA ILE A 564 -6.23 17.73 30.69
C ILE A 564 -6.64 19.15 31.02
N THR A 565 -6.52 19.55 32.29
CA THR A 565 -6.83 20.90 32.72
C THR A 565 -5.79 21.88 32.15
N ASP A 566 -6.23 23.15 31.93
CA ASP A 566 -5.39 24.20 31.38
C ASP A 566 -4.79 23.95 30.00
N ALA A 567 -5.32 22.95 29.26
CA ALA A 567 -4.95 22.74 27.88
C ALA A 567 -5.55 23.84 27.00
N PRO A 568 -4.76 24.54 26.19
CA PRO A 568 -5.23 25.67 25.35
C PRO A 568 -6.18 25.20 24.22
N GLY A 569 -6.33 23.89 24.00
CA GLY A 569 -7.13 23.35 22.93
C GLY A 569 -6.52 23.61 21.55
N ARG A 570 -7.39 23.60 20.52
CA ARG A 570 -6.92 23.73 19.11
C ARG A 570 -6.58 25.17 18.74
N VAL A 571 -7.22 26.16 19.38
CA VAL A 571 -7.04 27.56 19.02
C VAL A 571 -6.77 28.40 20.26
N SER A 572 -5.86 29.36 20.14
CA SER A 572 -5.60 30.40 21.14
C SER A 572 -5.16 31.67 20.43
N VAL A 573 -5.23 32.79 21.12
CA VAL A 573 -4.64 34.05 20.66
C VAL A 573 -3.45 34.38 21.54
N GLU A 574 -2.30 34.58 20.95
CA GLU A 574 -1.12 35.10 21.60
C GLU A 574 -1.16 36.62 21.42
N ALA A 575 -1.64 37.32 22.43
CA ALA A 575 -1.89 38.75 22.39
C ALA A 575 -1.35 39.43 23.67
N GLY A 576 -1.25 40.76 23.63
CA GLY A 576 -0.91 41.55 24.79
C GLY A 576 -2.05 41.64 25.81
N ASP A 577 -3.30 41.40 25.41
CA ASP A 577 -4.48 41.43 26.25
C ASP A 577 -4.86 40.05 26.81
N SER A 578 -5.28 40.04 28.11
CA SER A 578 -5.72 38.79 28.79
C SER A 578 -7.12 38.33 28.37
N ASP A 579 -7.88 39.17 27.65
CA ASP A 579 -9.28 38.94 27.30
C ASP A 579 -9.48 38.46 25.88
N ALA A 580 -8.38 38.26 25.13
CA ALA A 580 -8.40 37.70 23.78
C ALA A 580 -9.04 36.32 23.76
N ARG A 581 -9.98 36.10 22.85
CA ARG A 581 -10.73 34.85 22.70
C ARG A 581 -10.76 34.41 21.26
N ALA A 582 -10.60 33.09 21.06
CA ALA A 582 -10.80 32.45 19.77
C ALA A 582 -11.76 31.25 19.88
N ARG A 583 -12.67 31.13 18.94
CA ARG A 583 -13.64 30.05 18.89
C ARG A 583 -13.70 29.44 17.49
N VAL A 584 -13.57 28.13 17.38
CA VAL A 584 -13.79 27.42 16.14
C VAL A 584 -15.30 27.41 15.85
N VAL A 585 -15.69 27.97 14.72
CA VAL A 585 -17.08 27.99 14.23
C VAL A 585 -17.35 26.79 13.34
N ARG A 586 -16.38 26.45 12.50
CA ARG A 586 -16.43 25.29 11.62
C ARG A 586 -15.06 24.63 11.57
N TYR A 587 -15.04 23.33 11.76
CA TYR A 587 -13.82 22.52 11.62
C TYR A 587 -14.07 21.40 10.63
N GLY A 588 -13.37 21.42 9.51
CA GLY A 588 -13.45 20.40 8.47
C GLY A 588 -12.09 20.06 7.89
N PRO A 589 -11.99 18.99 7.11
CA PRO A 589 -10.71 18.53 6.59
C PRO A 589 -9.90 19.59 5.84
N GLU A 590 -10.51 20.25 4.87
CA GLU A 590 -9.84 21.24 4.01
C GLU A 590 -10.23 22.69 4.33
N ALA A 591 -11.05 22.93 5.38
CA ALA A 591 -11.50 24.27 5.73
C ALA A 591 -11.78 24.41 7.22
N VAL A 592 -11.22 25.45 7.84
CA VAL A 592 -11.46 25.82 9.23
C VAL A 592 -11.88 27.29 9.30
N SER A 593 -12.94 27.59 10.06
CA SER A 593 -13.40 28.95 10.29
C SER A 593 -13.39 29.26 11.80
N ILE A 594 -12.76 30.36 12.16
CA ILE A 594 -12.51 30.77 13.54
C ILE A 594 -13.01 32.23 13.72
N GLU A 595 -13.73 32.47 14.77
CA GLU A 595 -14.02 33.82 15.25
C GLU A 595 -13.01 34.20 16.32
N VAL A 596 -12.43 35.41 16.19
CA VAL A 596 -11.41 35.92 17.08
C VAL A 596 -11.89 37.28 17.59
N THR A 597 -11.71 37.54 18.88
CA THR A 597 -11.92 38.84 19.49
C THR A 597 -10.72 39.16 20.40
N SER A 598 -10.09 40.30 20.17
CA SER A 598 -8.95 40.80 20.94
C SER A 598 -8.93 42.31 20.83
N ASP A 599 -8.71 43.03 21.92
CA ASP A 599 -8.70 44.49 21.90
C ASP A 599 -7.43 45.04 21.25
N GLU A 600 -6.28 44.38 21.46
CA GLU A 600 -4.99 44.81 20.96
C GLU A 600 -4.58 44.10 19.64
N GLY A 601 -5.30 43.04 19.26
CA GLY A 601 -4.89 42.14 18.18
C GLY A 601 -3.89 41.10 18.70
N GLY A 602 -3.21 40.40 17.76
CA GLY A 602 -2.19 39.41 18.11
C GLY A 602 -2.13 38.25 17.11
N THR A 603 -1.37 37.24 17.46
CA THR A 603 -1.25 36.03 16.62
C THR A 603 -2.32 35.01 16.99
N LEU A 604 -3.26 34.75 16.10
CA LEU A 604 -4.13 33.57 16.20
C LEU A 604 -3.33 32.31 15.91
N VAL A 605 -3.24 31.44 16.89
CA VAL A 605 -2.57 30.13 16.75
C VAL A 605 -3.61 29.04 16.55
N LEU A 606 -3.51 28.31 15.42
CA LEU A 606 -4.24 27.06 15.18
C LEU A 606 -3.26 25.90 15.34
N ARG A 607 -3.40 25.13 16.44
CA ARG A 607 -2.53 23.98 16.76
C ARG A 607 -2.80 22.77 15.87
N ASP A 608 -2.78 23.04 14.58
CA ASP A 608 -2.75 22.04 13.52
C ASP A 608 -1.44 22.16 12.74
N LEU A 609 -1.00 21.05 12.13
CA LEU A 609 0.29 20.97 11.48
C LEU A 609 0.45 22.02 10.38
N LEU A 610 1.51 22.78 10.42
CA LEU A 610 1.95 23.66 9.34
C LEU A 610 2.39 22.76 8.14
N ALA A 611 1.76 22.97 7.01
CA ALA A 611 2.09 22.23 5.78
C ALA A 611 1.88 23.10 4.55
N PRO A 612 2.62 22.86 3.46
CA PRO A 612 2.39 23.54 2.18
C PRO A 612 0.95 23.36 1.69
N GLY A 613 0.38 24.40 1.10
CA GLY A 613 -0.99 24.38 0.54
C GLY A 613 -2.06 24.98 1.44
N TRP A 614 -1.81 25.24 2.70
CA TRP A 614 -2.73 26.00 3.53
C TRP A 614 -2.68 27.48 3.21
N ARG A 615 -3.85 28.08 3.09
CA ARG A 615 -4.07 29.52 2.88
C ARG A 615 -4.98 30.06 3.96
N VAL A 616 -4.82 31.34 4.30
CA VAL A 616 -5.61 32.02 5.32
C VAL A 616 -6.15 33.35 4.80
N SER A 617 -7.33 33.72 5.28
CA SER A 617 -7.90 35.04 5.07
C SER A 617 -8.49 35.57 6.39
N VAL A 618 -8.38 36.88 6.63
CA VAL A 618 -9.00 37.61 7.73
C VAL A 618 -10.06 38.52 7.13
N ASP A 619 -11.33 38.35 7.52
CA ASP A 619 -12.49 39.05 6.96
C ASP A 619 -12.56 39.00 5.42
N GLY A 620 -12.23 37.84 4.86
CA GLY A 620 -12.22 37.63 3.43
C GLY A 620 -11.00 38.20 2.68
N LYS A 621 -10.08 38.89 3.35
CA LYS A 621 -8.84 39.39 2.74
C LYS A 621 -7.72 38.37 2.95
N PRO A 622 -6.97 38.00 1.91
CA PRO A 622 -5.82 37.11 2.04
C PRO A 622 -4.83 37.64 3.07
N ALA A 623 -4.32 36.76 3.93
CA ALA A 623 -3.30 37.05 4.95
C ALA A 623 -2.14 36.03 4.80
N GLU A 624 -1.02 36.36 5.43
CA GLU A 624 0.16 35.50 5.45
C GLU A 624 0.03 34.43 6.53
N VAL A 625 0.43 33.20 6.20
CA VAL A 625 0.53 32.10 7.16
C VAL A 625 1.82 32.26 7.95
N VAL A 626 1.71 32.41 9.26
CA VAL A 626 2.84 32.50 10.18
C VAL A 626 3.12 31.13 10.78
N ALA A 627 4.38 30.74 10.82
CA ALA A 627 4.82 29.54 11.55
C ALA A 627 4.92 29.85 13.04
N VAL A 628 4.19 29.13 13.87
CA VAL A 628 4.29 29.25 15.33
C VAL A 628 4.95 27.97 15.86
N ASP A 629 5.99 28.14 16.68
CA ASP A 629 6.82 27.03 17.19
C ASP A 629 7.32 26.06 16.09
N GLU A 630 7.51 26.58 14.87
CA GLU A 630 7.91 25.81 13.66
C GLU A 630 6.94 24.71 13.24
N VAL A 631 5.87 24.47 13.97
CA VAL A 631 4.95 23.32 13.81
C VAL A 631 3.52 23.75 13.50
N PHE A 632 3.05 24.82 14.15
CA PHE A 632 1.65 25.22 14.08
C PHE A 632 1.42 26.31 13.05
N ARG A 633 0.17 26.42 12.62
CA ARG A 633 -0.29 27.49 11.74
C ARG A 633 -0.73 28.70 12.56
N GLY A 634 -0.22 29.87 12.23
CA GLY A 634 -0.64 31.12 12.80
C GLY A 634 -1.02 32.14 11.74
N VAL A 635 -1.74 33.21 12.19
CA VAL A 635 -2.04 34.39 11.39
C VAL A 635 -2.16 35.59 12.28
N GLU A 636 -1.60 36.73 11.86
CA GLU A 636 -1.77 37.99 12.56
C GLU A 636 -3.21 38.53 12.37
N VAL A 637 -3.84 38.89 13.48
CA VAL A 637 -5.18 39.50 13.49
C VAL A 637 -5.11 40.87 14.15
N PRO A 638 -5.73 41.92 13.58
CA PRO A 638 -5.78 43.24 14.20
C PRO A 638 -6.68 43.24 15.41
N GLY A 639 -6.70 44.37 16.17
CA GLY A 639 -7.64 44.58 17.27
C GLY A 639 -9.09 44.68 16.77
N GLY A 640 -10.00 44.02 17.50
CA GLY A 640 -11.41 43.94 17.18
C GLY A 640 -11.94 42.50 17.13
N SER A 641 -13.10 42.34 16.49
CA SER A 641 -13.70 41.03 16.23
C SER A 641 -13.56 40.68 14.74
N HIS A 642 -12.93 39.57 14.46
CA HIS A 642 -12.56 39.16 13.12
C HIS A 642 -12.95 37.73 12.84
N LYS A 643 -13.22 37.41 11.56
CA LYS A 643 -13.43 36.06 11.05
C LYS A 643 -12.20 35.61 10.28
N VAL A 644 -11.60 34.52 10.74
CA VAL A 644 -10.44 33.90 10.11
C VAL A 644 -10.87 32.62 9.40
N GLU A 645 -10.53 32.49 8.11
CA GLU A 645 -10.86 31.32 7.30
C GLU A 645 -9.58 30.69 6.74
N TRP A 646 -9.38 29.41 7.02
CA TRP A 646 -8.31 28.59 6.51
C TRP A 646 -8.84 27.68 5.40
N ARG A 647 -8.05 27.49 4.33
CA ARG A 647 -8.35 26.55 3.22
C ARG A 647 -7.12 25.80 2.78
N TYR A 648 -7.27 24.49 2.56
CA TYR A 648 -6.21 23.63 2.04
C TYR A 648 -6.32 23.52 0.52
N GLU A 649 -5.36 24.09 -0.20
CA GLU A 649 -5.32 24.17 -1.65
C GLU A 649 -3.92 23.87 -2.19
N PRO A 650 -3.43 22.60 -2.08
CA PRO A 650 -2.08 22.26 -2.47
C PRO A 650 -1.87 22.39 -3.99
N ALA A 651 -0.81 23.10 -4.38
CA ALA A 651 -0.45 23.31 -5.79
C ALA A 651 -0.07 21.99 -6.47
N SER A 652 0.56 21.08 -5.74
CA SER A 652 0.93 19.75 -6.20
C SER A 652 -0.27 18.94 -6.71
N PHE A 653 -1.41 19.02 -6.03
CA PHE A 653 -2.64 18.38 -6.49
C PHE A 653 -3.12 18.97 -7.84
N ARG A 654 -3.11 20.30 -7.98
CA ARG A 654 -3.51 20.96 -9.23
C ARG A 654 -2.60 20.56 -10.39
N TYR A 655 -1.28 20.59 -10.19
CA TYR A 655 -0.31 20.16 -11.20
C TYR A 655 -0.44 18.67 -11.52
N GLY A 656 -0.63 17.84 -10.51
CA GLY A 656 -0.87 16.40 -10.67
C GLY A 656 -2.10 16.12 -11.53
N LEU A 657 -3.21 16.82 -11.26
CA LEU A 657 -4.46 16.70 -12.02
C LEU A 657 -4.29 17.14 -13.48
N LEU A 658 -3.59 18.26 -13.72
CA LEU A 658 -3.30 18.75 -15.07
C LEU A 658 -2.45 17.74 -15.86
N LEU A 659 -1.40 17.19 -15.26
CA LEU A 659 -0.54 16.19 -15.90
C LEU A 659 -1.30 14.89 -16.19
N THR A 660 -2.13 14.43 -15.25
CA THR A 660 -3.00 13.27 -15.47
C THR A 660 -3.95 13.50 -16.63
N SER A 661 -4.65 14.63 -16.64
CA SER A 661 -5.58 14.99 -17.71
C SER A 661 -4.89 15.07 -19.07
N LEU A 662 -3.74 15.74 -19.15
CA LEU A 662 -2.95 15.83 -20.37
C LEU A 662 -2.50 14.46 -20.87
N SER A 663 -1.98 13.62 -19.99
CA SER A 663 -1.51 12.26 -20.34
C SER A 663 -2.66 11.39 -20.87
N VAL A 664 -3.81 11.42 -20.21
CA VAL A 664 -5.01 10.68 -20.65
C VAL A 664 -5.50 11.21 -22.01
N LEU A 665 -5.54 12.53 -22.22
CA LEU A 665 -5.92 13.13 -23.51
C LEU A 665 -4.95 12.73 -24.63
N LEU A 666 -3.65 12.70 -24.38
CA LEU A 666 -2.65 12.23 -25.34
C LEU A 666 -2.84 10.75 -25.69
N LEU A 667 -3.15 9.90 -24.70
CA LEU A 667 -3.45 8.48 -24.93
C LEU A 667 -4.71 8.31 -25.79
N ILE A 668 -5.77 9.06 -25.51
CA ILE A 668 -7.01 9.07 -26.30
C ILE A 668 -6.72 9.54 -27.73
N ALA A 669 -5.98 10.65 -27.89
CA ALA A 669 -5.61 11.19 -29.19
C ALA A 669 -4.80 10.18 -30.02
N GLY A 670 -3.89 9.44 -29.39
CA GLY A 670 -3.12 8.36 -30.03
C GLY A 670 -4.01 7.23 -30.58
N VAL A 671 -5.06 6.85 -29.85
CA VAL A 671 -6.03 5.83 -30.32
C VAL A 671 -6.89 6.36 -31.47
N VAL A 672 -7.42 7.59 -31.34
CA VAL A 672 -8.31 8.20 -32.35
C VAL A 672 -7.53 8.51 -33.63
N GLY A 673 -6.31 9.06 -33.50
CA GLY A 673 -5.45 9.37 -34.64
C GLY A 673 -5.11 8.14 -35.47
N ARG A 674 -4.84 7.00 -34.82
CA ARG A 674 -4.62 5.71 -35.51
C ARG A 674 -5.84 5.26 -36.30
N LYS A 675 -7.05 5.37 -35.75
CA LYS A 675 -8.28 4.98 -36.45
C LYS A 675 -8.49 5.86 -37.70
N ARG A 676 -8.22 7.14 -37.60
CA ARG A 676 -8.33 8.07 -38.73
C ARG A 676 -7.27 7.80 -39.81
N LEU A 677 -6.01 7.56 -39.41
CA LEU A 677 -4.94 7.20 -40.36
C LEU A 677 -5.24 5.89 -41.10
N ALA A 678 -5.72 4.87 -40.39
CA ALA A 678 -6.11 3.59 -40.99
C ALA A 678 -7.32 3.76 -41.93
N ALA A 679 -8.31 4.55 -41.56
CA ALA A 679 -9.45 4.88 -42.43
C ALA A 679 -9.06 5.65 -43.64
N TRP A 680 -8.13 6.64 -43.54
CA TRP A 680 -7.60 7.39 -44.66
C TRP A 680 -6.76 6.54 -45.61
N GLN A 681 -5.91 5.65 -45.08
CA GLN A 681 -5.11 4.71 -45.90
C GLN A 681 -5.99 3.74 -46.68
N ASN A 682 -7.10 3.26 -46.09
CA ASN A 682 -8.06 2.39 -46.79
C ASN A 682 -8.85 3.19 -47.87
N ALA A 683 -9.23 4.43 -47.58
CA ALA A 683 -9.94 5.30 -48.53
C ALA A 683 -9.07 5.81 -49.73
N THR A 684 -7.73 5.73 -49.60
CA THR A 684 -6.79 6.09 -50.67
C THR A 684 -6.26 4.87 -51.44
N ALA A 685 -6.66 3.65 -51.01
CA ALA A 685 -6.31 2.40 -51.68
C ALA A 685 -7.43 1.84 -52.56
N ASP A 686 -8.65 2.40 -52.46
CA ASP A 686 -9.77 2.25 -53.39
C ASP A 686 -9.76 3.41 -54.42
#